data_164042d03022c06c6b4fc9e7c27bf2bd
#
_entry.id   164042d03022c06c6b4fc9e7c27bf2bd
#
_cell.length_a   1.000
_cell.length_b   1.000
_cell.length_c   1.000
_cell.angle_alpha   90.00
_cell.angle_beta   90.00
_cell.angle_gamma   90.00
#
_symmetry.space_group_name_H-M   'P 1'
#
loop_
_entity.id
_entity.type
_entity.pdbx_description
1 polymer ?
#
loop_
_entity_poly.entity_id
_entity_poly.type
_entity_poly.pdbx_seq_one_letter_code
_entity_poly.pdbx_strand_id
1 'polypeptide(L)'
;MTARGRCALLIFFALLLGPFSALAQAPTPTDRQILVKEIAVQGNRRVQEAVILGRVGAKIGSPFAANRTAEDIRAIFSLGFFDDVQVKVEDFEGGVKLTYMVVERPFVRDIVFAGNKKQDSATLQEKIELKLGSVYNPVEVNKSADKLKEYYETEGYFEVGITPEVEKLPDGDVTVTYRIAEGRRISIDQIVIEGAQGLTPKQVKGAMDTQEREYIVLRGTVQRQRLDEDVDRIIQLYNDYGYVQARVESSEIQVDREKARATIRIVVVEGPQFKVGGVDVMGNAVLPVEEIRKRVELKTGDVFSRTKLRDSVKGITDLYSAVGRASADVNPNTLQDTPGRLVNIVFEINEGPETYVERINISGNSRSEEKILRREIPMAEGDLFTSQKLARAKQRLTNLNYFDKVNATTAPGSAKDKIIVNIDVTEKPTGLFSIGGGYSSQDGALGTLDLSQRNFLGKGWEVFLRLRGGQKLQTGTIGFTEPWLFDQPLAAGFDIFNTRRILPDYTVNSLGGDIRLGHPLGEYSRWNAIYRVSQDKISNVNPLGSPELISQEGTHLTSLVGLSLSRDTRDSVYDPTRGTTVSLGVDFAGVGFGERFARSVFSTTYFQPMPWLDHVLSFRFMAGYSFGWSKDPVPLFERFYMGGSNSLRQFKSLQVSPKDDTGTRIGGNSELLGTVEYQIPLFFGIKAAVFYDVGQVWGPDLSAGTKIDISDLRHGAGAGLRWNSPFGPIRVDYGIKLDQKKGESFGNFNFSAGSSF
;
A
#
# COMPACT_ATOMS: atom_id res chain seq x y z
N MET A 1 -25.06 23.33 -50.48
CA MET A 1 -24.91 24.60 -51.16
C MET A 1 -23.45 24.82 -51.40
N THR A 2 -23.06 24.62 -52.66
CA THR A 2 -22.36 25.49 -53.60
C THR A 2 -20.92 25.90 -53.14
N ALA A 3 -19.87 25.86 -53.95
CA ALA A 3 -19.58 25.55 -55.34
C ALA A 3 -18.13 25.96 -55.62
N ARG A 4 -17.42 25.18 -56.48
CA ARG A 4 -16.72 25.60 -57.73
C ARG A 4 -15.59 26.65 -57.56
N GLY A 5 -14.44 26.51 -58.25
CA GLY A 5 -14.09 26.27 -59.64
C GLY A 5 -12.57 26.23 -59.83
N ARG A 6 -12.07 25.43 -60.72
CA ARG A 6 -11.81 25.61 -62.16
C ARG A 6 -10.81 26.72 -62.53
N CYS A 7 -9.68 26.29 -63.20
CA CYS A 7 -9.26 26.57 -64.59
C CYS A 7 -7.84 26.06 -64.77
N ALA A 8 -7.40 25.16 -65.56
CA ALA A 8 -7.39 24.96 -67.01
C ALA A 8 -6.70 26.09 -67.80
N LEU A 9 -5.53 25.79 -68.38
CA LEU A 9 -5.19 26.29 -69.68
C LEU A 9 -4.27 25.34 -70.46
N LEU A 10 -4.75 24.91 -71.63
CA LEU A 10 -4.09 24.29 -72.79
C LEU A 10 -3.47 25.37 -73.71
N ILE A 11 -2.47 25.01 -74.55
CA ILE A 11 -2.21 25.46 -75.95
C ILE A 11 -0.98 24.64 -76.43
N PHE A 12 -1.11 23.64 -77.31
CA PHE A 12 -1.12 23.61 -78.75
C PHE A 12 0.14 24.18 -79.41
N PHE A 13 0.91 23.39 -80.19
CA PHE A 13 1.15 23.52 -81.58
C PHE A 13 1.66 22.24 -82.26
N ALA A 14 1.25 22.09 -83.51
CA ALA A 14 1.25 20.89 -84.33
C ALA A 14 2.26 20.94 -85.51
N LEU A 15 2.60 19.75 -85.99
CA LEU A 15 2.87 19.31 -87.36
C LEU A 15 3.99 19.97 -88.15
N LEU A 16 4.92 19.14 -88.65
CA LEU A 16 5.28 19.04 -90.04
C LEU A 16 5.85 17.64 -90.38
N LEU A 17 5.27 17.03 -91.39
CA LEU A 17 5.58 15.74 -92.05
C LEU A 17 6.74 15.86 -93.02
N GLY A 18 7.51 14.79 -93.19
CA GLY A 18 8.30 14.50 -94.37
C GLY A 18 9.16 13.27 -94.24
N PRO A 19 9.08 12.32 -95.22
CA PRO A 19 9.67 10.98 -95.08
C PRO A 19 11.07 10.89 -95.68
N PHE A 20 11.96 10.10 -95.07
CA PHE A 20 13.10 9.59 -95.84
C PHE A 20 13.64 8.27 -95.27
N SER A 21 13.59 7.26 -96.05
CA SER A 21 14.52 6.17 -96.36
C SER A 21 15.18 5.34 -95.27
N ALA A 22 14.90 4.12 -95.37
CA ALA A 22 15.60 3.01 -94.68
C ALA A 22 17.10 3.01 -94.99
N LEU A 23 17.88 2.94 -93.91
CA LEU A 23 19.26 2.43 -93.93
C LEU A 23 19.40 1.34 -92.89
N ALA A 24 19.94 0.25 -93.31
CA ALA A 24 20.12 -0.98 -92.53
C ALA A 24 20.89 -0.71 -91.25
N GLN A 25 20.29 -1.12 -90.10
CA GLN A 25 20.97 -1.12 -88.82
C GLN A 25 21.88 -2.37 -88.76
N ALA A 26 23.12 -2.10 -88.51
CA ALA A 26 24.06 -3.11 -88.00
C ALA A 26 23.61 -3.69 -86.61
N PRO A 27 23.94 -4.92 -86.29
CA PRO A 27 23.50 -5.52 -85.01
C PRO A 27 24.15 -4.77 -83.85
N THR A 28 23.33 -4.25 -82.98
CA THR A 28 23.76 -3.72 -81.66
C THR A 28 24.49 -4.80 -80.90
N PRO A 29 25.58 -4.44 -80.21
CA PRO A 29 26.27 -5.40 -79.30
C PRO A 29 25.33 -5.82 -78.21
N THR A 30 25.19 -7.13 -78.01
CA THR A 30 24.45 -7.76 -76.91
C THR A 30 24.97 -7.17 -75.60
N ASP A 31 24.13 -6.44 -74.92
CA ASP A 31 24.39 -5.91 -73.56
C ASP A 31 24.61 -7.17 -72.67
N ARG A 32 25.88 -7.54 -72.45
CA ARG A 32 26.22 -8.57 -71.46
C ARG A 32 25.83 -8.01 -70.10
N GLN A 33 24.59 -8.35 -69.62
CA GLN A 33 24.20 -8.04 -68.27
C GLN A 33 25.26 -8.59 -67.29
N ILE A 34 26.01 -7.69 -66.65
CA ILE A 34 27.01 -8.04 -65.65
C ILE A 34 26.23 -8.59 -64.41
N LEU A 35 26.47 -9.83 -64.05
CA LEU A 35 25.76 -10.50 -62.94
C LEU A 35 26.53 -10.33 -61.62
N VAL A 36 25.80 -10.17 -60.52
CA VAL A 36 26.36 -10.21 -59.15
C VAL A 36 26.75 -11.66 -58.82
N LYS A 37 28.02 -11.93 -58.60
CA LYS A 37 28.53 -13.27 -58.32
C LYS A 37 28.77 -13.50 -56.86
N GLU A 38 29.15 -12.48 -56.10
CA GLU A 38 29.41 -12.58 -54.66
C GLU A 38 28.96 -11.30 -53.97
N ILE A 39 28.43 -11.44 -52.73
CA ILE A 39 28.09 -10.32 -51.86
C ILE A 39 28.80 -10.57 -50.52
N ALA A 40 29.59 -9.63 -50.06
CA ALA A 40 30.33 -9.69 -48.80
C ALA A 40 30.14 -8.44 -47.99
N VAL A 41 30.29 -8.53 -46.68
CA VAL A 41 30.31 -7.39 -45.77
C VAL A 41 31.68 -7.29 -45.13
N GLN A 42 32.20 -6.09 -44.98
CA GLN A 42 33.47 -5.81 -44.34
C GLN A 42 33.35 -4.66 -43.35
N GLY A 43 34.03 -4.73 -42.22
CA GLY A 43 34.05 -3.64 -41.22
C GLY A 43 33.04 -3.80 -40.11
N ASN A 44 32.12 -4.76 -40.22
CA ASN A 44 31.21 -5.10 -39.10
C ASN A 44 32.00 -5.82 -37.99
N ARG A 45 31.73 -5.42 -36.74
CA ARG A 45 32.35 -5.98 -35.52
C ARG A 45 31.32 -6.63 -34.61
N ARG A 46 30.21 -6.00 -34.36
CA ARG A 46 29.12 -6.42 -33.47
C ARG A 46 27.83 -6.72 -34.21
N VAL A 47 27.55 -5.93 -35.26
CA VAL A 47 26.39 -6.20 -36.08
C VAL A 47 26.64 -7.41 -36.93
N GLN A 48 25.88 -8.47 -36.75
CA GLN A 48 26.03 -9.71 -37.50
C GLN A 48 25.84 -9.46 -38.99
N GLU A 49 26.71 -10.04 -39.82
CA GLU A 49 26.65 -9.97 -41.27
C GLU A 49 25.26 -10.27 -41.82
N ALA A 50 24.59 -11.28 -41.26
CA ALA A 50 23.23 -11.69 -41.66
C ALA A 50 22.21 -10.53 -41.51
N VAL A 51 22.35 -9.65 -40.50
CA VAL A 51 21.45 -8.49 -40.28
C VAL A 51 21.67 -7.44 -41.39
N ILE A 52 22.92 -7.24 -41.82
CA ILE A 52 23.28 -6.29 -42.88
C ILE A 52 22.81 -6.86 -44.24
N LEU A 53 23.14 -8.11 -44.52
CA LEU A 53 22.72 -8.78 -45.75
C LEU A 53 21.18 -8.93 -45.87
N GLY A 54 20.47 -9.03 -44.73
CA GLY A 54 19.01 -9.04 -44.71
C GLY A 54 18.35 -7.72 -45.21
N ARG A 55 19.12 -6.63 -45.29
CA ARG A 55 18.70 -5.36 -45.85
C ARG A 55 19.16 -5.12 -47.28
N VAL A 56 20.03 -5.95 -47.79
CA VAL A 56 20.53 -5.86 -49.16
C VAL A 56 19.51 -6.47 -50.13
N GLY A 57 19.03 -5.67 -51.07
CA GLY A 57 18.11 -6.10 -52.11
C GLY A 57 18.78 -6.75 -53.28
N ALA A 58 20.12 -6.54 -53.48
CA ALA A 58 20.92 -7.24 -54.50
C ALA A 58 20.99 -8.74 -54.15
N LYS A 59 20.90 -9.63 -55.16
CA LYS A 59 20.98 -11.11 -54.95
C LYS A 59 22.04 -11.67 -55.87
N ILE A 60 22.74 -12.69 -55.38
CA ILE A 60 23.70 -13.46 -56.22
C ILE A 60 22.92 -14.04 -57.42
N GLY A 61 23.48 -13.82 -58.62
CA GLY A 61 22.88 -14.24 -59.90
C GLY A 61 21.93 -13.18 -60.50
N SER A 62 21.62 -12.07 -59.82
CA SER A 62 20.86 -10.96 -60.41
C SER A 62 21.74 -9.98 -61.22
N PRO A 63 21.17 -9.26 -62.19
CA PRO A 63 21.92 -8.24 -62.92
C PRO A 63 22.40 -7.11 -61.97
N PHE A 64 23.61 -6.67 -62.11
CA PHE A 64 24.16 -5.55 -61.40
C PHE A 64 23.46 -4.25 -61.85
N ALA A 65 23.00 -3.45 -60.91
CA ALA A 65 22.37 -2.16 -61.13
C ALA A 65 22.83 -1.15 -60.07
N ALA A 66 23.48 -0.09 -60.51
CA ALA A 66 24.03 0.92 -59.58
C ALA A 66 22.95 1.66 -58.73
N ASN A 67 21.75 1.84 -59.27
CA ASN A 67 20.62 2.40 -58.50
C ASN A 67 20.20 1.50 -57.33
N ARG A 68 20.18 0.15 -57.50
CA ARG A 68 19.87 -0.83 -56.45
C ARG A 68 20.97 -0.82 -55.37
N THR A 69 22.23 -0.72 -55.76
CA THR A 69 23.33 -0.60 -54.80
C THR A 69 23.21 0.66 -53.92
N ALA A 70 22.75 1.78 -54.53
CA ALA A 70 22.48 2.99 -53.76
C ALA A 70 21.28 2.85 -52.81
N GLU A 71 20.27 2.07 -53.21
CA GLU A 71 19.14 1.73 -52.32
C GLU A 71 19.59 0.81 -51.16
N ASP A 72 20.46 -0.16 -51.44
CA ASP A 72 21.03 -1.05 -50.43
C ASP A 72 21.85 -0.26 -49.39
N ILE A 73 22.69 0.69 -49.83
CA ILE A 73 23.44 1.58 -48.91
C ILE A 73 22.48 2.31 -47.99
N ARG A 74 21.39 2.89 -48.53
CA ARG A 74 20.39 3.59 -47.70
C ARG A 74 19.66 2.67 -46.76
N ALA A 75 19.34 1.43 -47.18
CA ALA A 75 18.69 0.43 -46.36
C ALA A 75 19.59 -0.05 -45.21
N ILE A 76 20.87 -0.26 -45.48
CA ILE A 76 21.86 -0.59 -44.43
C ILE A 76 22.03 0.59 -43.47
N PHE A 77 22.19 1.81 -43.99
CA PHE A 77 22.36 3.01 -43.19
C PHE A 77 21.12 3.26 -42.29
N SER A 78 19.92 2.95 -42.78
CA SER A 78 18.66 3.09 -42.03
C SER A 78 18.56 2.18 -40.81
N LEU A 79 19.42 1.18 -40.65
CA LEU A 79 19.54 0.38 -39.45
C LEU A 79 20.03 1.21 -38.24
N GLY A 80 20.63 2.37 -38.47
CA GLY A 80 21.07 3.28 -37.42
C GLY A 80 22.36 2.91 -36.69
N PHE A 81 22.97 1.78 -37.04
CA PHE A 81 24.19 1.24 -36.38
C PHE A 81 25.48 1.73 -37.02
N PHE A 82 25.42 2.43 -38.17
CA PHE A 82 26.60 2.76 -38.96
C PHE A 82 26.77 4.26 -39.11
N ASP A 83 28.03 4.72 -39.03
CA ASP A 83 28.45 6.10 -39.35
C ASP A 83 28.73 6.26 -40.84
N ASP A 84 29.19 5.21 -41.51
CA ASP A 84 29.41 5.18 -42.92
C ASP A 84 29.11 3.80 -43.53
N VAL A 85 28.60 3.82 -44.75
CA VAL A 85 28.32 2.62 -45.54
C VAL A 85 28.75 2.89 -46.98
N GLN A 86 29.74 2.18 -47.42
CA GLN A 86 30.25 2.24 -48.80
C GLN A 86 30.11 0.89 -49.47
N VAL A 87 30.05 0.84 -50.77
CA VAL A 87 30.11 -0.37 -51.57
C VAL A 87 31.32 -0.36 -52.50
N LYS A 88 32.12 -1.41 -52.47
CA LYS A 88 33.19 -1.68 -53.39
C LYS A 88 32.67 -2.66 -54.40
N VAL A 89 32.80 -2.32 -55.71
CA VAL A 89 32.40 -3.20 -56.79
C VAL A 89 33.70 -3.63 -57.50
N GLU A 90 33.93 -4.93 -57.60
CA GLU A 90 35.12 -5.53 -58.17
C GLU A 90 34.75 -6.60 -59.21
N ASP A 91 35.51 -6.67 -60.30
CA ASP A 91 35.33 -7.75 -61.29
C ASP A 91 35.65 -9.09 -60.65
N PHE A 92 34.73 -10.04 -60.79
CA PHE A 92 34.84 -11.37 -60.16
C PHE A 92 34.15 -12.44 -61.01
N GLU A 93 34.89 -13.45 -61.47
CA GLU A 93 34.36 -14.64 -62.20
C GLU A 93 33.45 -14.31 -63.39
N GLY A 94 33.77 -13.26 -64.18
CA GLY A 94 32.95 -12.85 -65.32
C GLY A 94 31.69 -12.09 -64.97
N GLY A 95 31.55 -11.64 -63.71
CA GLY A 95 30.53 -10.75 -63.15
C GLY A 95 31.17 -9.78 -62.15
N VAL A 96 30.41 -9.36 -61.14
CA VAL A 96 30.90 -8.47 -60.09
C VAL A 96 30.71 -9.03 -58.70
N LYS A 97 31.67 -8.73 -57.80
CA LYS A 97 31.59 -8.89 -56.36
C LYS A 97 31.22 -7.52 -55.75
N LEU A 98 30.18 -7.53 -54.89
CA LEU A 98 29.76 -6.39 -54.10
C LEU A 98 30.27 -6.56 -52.68
N THR A 99 31.16 -5.66 -52.22
CA THR A 99 31.60 -5.64 -50.82
C THR A 99 31.04 -4.40 -50.15
N TYR A 100 30.09 -4.60 -49.21
CA TYR A 100 29.57 -3.50 -48.41
C TYR A 100 30.52 -3.26 -47.22
N MET A 101 31.22 -2.13 -47.29
CA MET A 101 32.13 -1.68 -46.23
C MET A 101 31.35 -0.82 -45.28
N VAL A 102 31.26 -1.20 -44.00
CA VAL A 102 30.52 -0.51 -42.97
C VAL A 102 31.45 -0.01 -41.87
N VAL A 103 31.16 1.17 -41.35
CA VAL A 103 31.81 1.71 -40.16
C VAL A 103 30.76 1.80 -39.06
N GLU A 104 30.89 0.92 -38.04
CA GLU A 104 29.95 0.89 -36.92
C GLU A 104 30.08 2.15 -36.05
N ARG A 105 28.93 2.66 -35.57
CA ARG A 105 28.90 3.72 -34.57
C ARG A 105 29.42 3.19 -33.24
N PRO A 106 30.05 4.05 -32.43
CA PRO A 106 30.42 3.69 -31.08
C PRO A 106 29.22 3.18 -30.26
N PHE A 107 29.45 2.21 -29.41
CA PHE A 107 28.45 1.75 -28.42
C PHE A 107 28.81 2.25 -27.03
N VAL A 108 27.80 2.47 -26.20
CA VAL A 108 27.98 2.86 -24.80
C VAL A 108 28.39 1.61 -24.02
N ARG A 109 29.65 1.52 -23.63
CA ARG A 109 30.20 0.40 -22.88
C ARG A 109 29.91 0.53 -21.40
N ASP A 110 30.07 1.74 -20.87
CA ASP A 110 29.86 1.98 -19.44
C ASP A 110 29.24 3.37 -19.23
N ILE A 111 28.48 3.47 -18.11
CA ILE A 111 27.86 4.71 -17.66
C ILE A 111 28.30 4.92 -16.21
N VAL A 112 29.07 5.97 -15.97
CA VAL A 112 29.65 6.29 -14.68
C VAL A 112 29.02 7.57 -14.13
N PHE A 113 28.66 7.53 -12.85
CA PHE A 113 28.23 8.71 -12.09
C PHE A 113 29.35 9.10 -11.13
N ALA A 114 29.83 10.33 -11.22
CA ALA A 114 30.91 10.84 -10.40
C ALA A 114 30.49 12.11 -9.65
N GLY A 115 30.64 12.10 -8.32
CA GLY A 115 30.30 13.24 -7.46
C GLY A 115 28.91 13.15 -6.80
N ASN A 116 28.16 12.11 -7.04
CA ASN A 116 26.84 11.81 -6.43
C ASN A 116 26.99 11.27 -5.00
N LYS A 117 27.18 12.16 -4.01
CA LYS A 117 27.38 11.80 -2.60
C LYS A 117 26.07 11.56 -1.84
N LYS A 118 24.97 12.09 -2.33
CA LYS A 118 23.66 12.08 -1.68
C LYS A 118 22.64 11.14 -2.35
N GLN A 119 22.87 10.83 -3.61
CA GLN A 119 22.06 9.91 -4.38
C GLN A 119 22.92 8.72 -4.82
N ASP A 120 22.39 7.52 -4.74
CA ASP A 120 23.13 6.33 -5.18
C ASP A 120 23.10 6.16 -6.70
N SER A 121 24.13 5.55 -7.26
CA SER A 121 24.29 5.37 -8.71
C SER A 121 23.21 4.48 -9.32
N ALA A 122 22.64 3.53 -8.57
CA ALA A 122 21.58 2.66 -9.07
C ALA A 122 20.28 3.46 -9.29
N THR A 123 19.92 4.32 -8.34
CA THR A 123 18.79 5.26 -8.51
C THR A 123 18.99 6.19 -9.70
N LEU A 124 20.19 6.76 -9.87
CA LEU A 124 20.48 7.65 -11.01
C LEU A 124 20.39 6.91 -12.35
N GLN A 125 20.83 5.65 -12.39
CA GLN A 125 20.74 4.80 -13.58
C GLN A 125 19.28 4.57 -14.01
N GLU A 126 18.35 4.46 -13.07
CA GLU A 126 16.92 4.29 -13.37
C GLU A 126 16.27 5.55 -13.94
N LYS A 127 16.85 6.74 -13.70
CA LYS A 127 16.30 8.02 -14.14
C LYS A 127 16.72 8.41 -15.55
N ILE A 128 17.70 7.75 -16.15
CA ILE A 128 18.18 8.02 -17.49
C ILE A 128 17.63 7.05 -18.53
N GLU A 129 17.51 7.52 -19.77
CA GLU A 129 17.08 6.67 -20.90
C GLU A 129 18.27 5.95 -21.56
N LEU A 130 19.49 6.46 -21.41
CA LEU A 130 20.69 5.87 -21.96
C LEU A 130 20.95 4.50 -21.35
N LYS A 131 21.13 3.49 -22.20
CA LYS A 131 21.33 2.10 -21.76
C LYS A 131 22.72 1.60 -22.12
N LEU A 132 23.27 0.75 -21.27
CA LEU A 132 24.48 -0.01 -21.58
C LEU A 132 24.28 -0.83 -22.87
N GLY A 133 25.27 -0.80 -23.79
CA GLY A 133 25.21 -1.50 -25.05
C GLY A 133 24.35 -0.84 -26.13
N SER A 134 23.77 0.35 -25.89
CA SER A 134 23.10 1.13 -26.93
C SER A 134 24.12 1.85 -27.81
N VAL A 135 23.69 2.23 -29.03
CA VAL A 135 24.50 3.08 -29.92
C VAL A 135 24.66 4.46 -29.29
N TYR A 136 25.88 4.96 -29.25
CA TYR A 136 26.17 6.28 -28.73
C TYR A 136 25.45 7.37 -29.53
N ASN A 137 24.66 8.17 -28.83
CA ASN A 137 23.95 9.31 -29.38
C ASN A 137 24.16 10.52 -28.45
N PRO A 138 24.86 11.57 -28.90
CA PRO A 138 25.09 12.77 -28.09
C PRO A 138 23.82 13.45 -27.60
N VAL A 139 22.73 13.35 -28.36
CA VAL A 139 21.43 13.92 -27.97
C VAL A 139 20.83 13.17 -26.77
N GLU A 140 20.92 11.85 -26.77
CA GLU A 140 20.44 11.04 -25.65
C GLU A 140 21.30 11.22 -24.39
N VAL A 141 22.60 11.40 -24.54
CA VAL A 141 23.51 11.71 -23.43
C VAL A 141 23.14 13.02 -22.77
N ASN A 142 22.92 14.08 -23.55
CA ASN A 142 22.50 15.38 -23.03
C ASN A 142 21.09 15.33 -22.40
N LYS A 143 20.14 14.66 -23.06
CA LYS A 143 18.79 14.46 -22.52
C LYS A 143 18.81 13.71 -21.19
N SER A 144 19.71 12.73 -21.05
CA SER A 144 19.91 12.02 -19.79
C SER A 144 20.51 12.93 -18.71
N ALA A 145 21.43 13.84 -19.06
CA ALA A 145 21.95 14.85 -18.13
C ALA A 145 20.84 15.81 -17.67
N ASP A 146 19.96 16.24 -18.57
CA ASP A 146 18.81 17.09 -18.23
C ASP A 146 17.82 16.38 -17.29
N LYS A 147 17.54 15.09 -17.55
CA LYS A 147 16.70 14.28 -16.65
C LYS A 147 17.30 14.09 -15.27
N LEU A 148 18.59 13.87 -15.19
CA LEU A 148 19.30 13.81 -13.91
C LEU A 148 19.20 15.14 -13.17
N LYS A 149 19.36 16.26 -13.89
CA LYS A 149 19.22 17.59 -13.31
C LYS A 149 17.81 17.83 -12.78
N GLU A 150 16.79 17.51 -13.56
CA GLU A 150 15.39 17.56 -13.14
C GLU A 150 15.15 16.71 -11.88
N TYR A 151 15.69 15.47 -11.84
CA TYR A 151 15.60 14.60 -10.67
C TYR A 151 16.23 15.22 -9.42
N TYR A 152 17.46 15.79 -9.53
CA TYR A 152 18.10 16.47 -8.41
C TYR A 152 17.33 17.73 -7.97
N GLU A 153 16.74 18.46 -8.89
CA GLU A 153 15.87 19.61 -8.59
C GLU A 153 14.62 19.17 -7.83
N THR A 154 14.01 18.03 -8.19
CA THR A 154 12.87 17.47 -7.42
C THR A 154 13.27 17.07 -6.02
N GLU A 155 14.53 16.69 -5.79
CA GLU A 155 15.07 16.38 -4.48
C GLU A 155 15.55 17.63 -3.70
N GLY A 156 15.39 18.83 -4.28
CA GLY A 156 15.71 20.10 -3.64
C GLY A 156 17.13 20.64 -3.88
N TYR A 157 17.86 20.10 -4.87
CA TYR A 157 19.21 20.52 -5.21
C TYR A 157 19.18 21.44 -6.45
N PHE A 158 18.77 22.69 -6.27
CA PHE A 158 18.62 23.66 -7.39
C PHE A 158 19.95 24.20 -7.95
N GLU A 159 21.06 23.97 -7.27
CA GLU A 159 22.40 24.37 -7.70
C GLU A 159 23.16 23.22 -8.38
N VAL A 160 22.48 22.10 -8.68
CA VAL A 160 23.14 20.94 -9.28
C VAL A 160 23.70 21.29 -10.67
N GLY A 161 24.97 21.00 -10.84
CA GLY A 161 25.64 21.02 -12.15
C GLY A 161 25.90 19.60 -12.60
N ILE A 162 25.44 19.24 -13.81
CA ILE A 162 25.69 17.92 -14.39
C ILE A 162 26.32 18.10 -15.76
N THR A 163 27.53 17.60 -15.91
CA THR A 163 28.29 17.67 -17.15
C THR A 163 28.61 16.26 -17.63
N PRO A 164 28.10 15.85 -18.79
CA PRO A 164 28.48 14.58 -19.38
C PRO A 164 29.86 14.70 -20.03
N GLU A 165 30.71 13.72 -19.74
CA GLU A 165 32.01 13.54 -20.40
C GLU A 165 32.01 12.20 -21.14
N VAL A 166 32.51 12.19 -22.35
CA VAL A 166 32.54 11.00 -23.19
C VAL A 166 33.99 10.67 -23.51
N GLU A 167 34.43 9.53 -23.04
CA GLU A 167 35.76 8.96 -23.29
C GLU A 167 35.68 7.88 -24.35
N LYS A 168 36.48 8.01 -25.42
CA LYS A 168 36.59 6.98 -26.46
C LYS A 168 37.59 5.94 -26.04
N LEU A 169 37.18 4.69 -26.07
CA LEU A 169 38.01 3.55 -25.74
C LEU A 169 38.84 3.09 -26.96
N PRO A 170 39.94 2.36 -26.73
CA PRO A 170 40.84 1.86 -27.85
C PRO A 170 40.10 0.99 -28.87
N ASP A 171 39.02 0.30 -28.49
CA ASP A 171 38.19 -0.52 -29.35
C ASP A 171 37.12 0.26 -30.12
N GLY A 172 37.05 1.59 -29.92
CA GLY A 172 36.14 2.48 -30.59
C GLY A 172 34.81 2.71 -29.89
N ASP A 173 34.55 2.02 -28.77
CA ASP A 173 33.38 2.27 -27.92
C ASP A 173 33.55 3.51 -27.05
N VAL A 174 32.51 3.87 -26.29
CA VAL A 174 32.55 5.02 -25.41
C VAL A 174 32.14 4.66 -23.99
N THR A 175 32.79 5.32 -23.03
CA THR A 175 32.31 5.42 -21.64
C THR A 175 31.73 6.82 -21.46
N VAL A 176 30.51 6.88 -20.91
CA VAL A 176 29.83 8.14 -20.59
C VAL A 176 29.91 8.38 -19.09
N THR A 177 30.58 9.44 -18.68
CA THR A 177 30.69 9.84 -17.28
C THR A 177 29.88 11.09 -17.02
N TYR A 178 28.86 11.01 -16.16
CA TYR A 178 28.12 12.17 -15.67
C TYR A 178 28.82 12.73 -14.44
N ARG A 179 29.52 13.89 -14.60
CA ARG A 179 30.09 14.61 -13.45
C ARG A 179 29.02 15.45 -12.79
N ILE A 180 28.75 15.14 -11.52
CA ILE A 180 27.66 15.73 -10.75
C ILE A 180 28.25 16.59 -9.64
N ALA A 181 27.93 17.88 -9.66
CA ALA A 181 28.17 18.80 -8.55
C ALA A 181 26.82 19.06 -7.89
N GLU A 182 26.51 18.32 -6.80
CA GLU A 182 25.17 18.31 -6.21
C GLU A 182 24.75 19.67 -5.63
N GLY A 183 25.68 20.50 -5.20
CA GLY A 183 25.36 21.76 -4.53
C GLY A 183 24.75 21.56 -3.13
N ARG A 184 24.09 22.59 -2.63
CA ARG A 184 23.40 22.55 -1.32
C ARG A 184 21.92 22.29 -1.50
N ARG A 185 21.33 21.50 -0.61
CA ARG A 185 19.89 21.31 -0.56
C ARG A 185 19.21 22.56 -0.02
N ILE A 186 18.28 23.13 -0.77
CA ILE A 186 17.58 24.36 -0.42
C ILE A 186 16.35 24.03 0.42
N SER A 187 16.23 24.66 1.58
CA SER A 187 15.07 24.56 2.46
C SER A 187 14.13 25.74 2.32
N ILE A 188 12.84 25.52 2.51
CA ILE A 188 11.81 26.56 2.51
C ILE A 188 11.88 27.29 3.85
N ASP A 189 12.19 28.58 3.79
CA ASP A 189 12.25 29.47 4.95
C ASP A 189 10.84 30.04 5.24
N GLN A 190 10.17 30.51 4.20
CA GLN A 190 8.86 31.14 4.32
C GLN A 190 8.02 30.93 3.07
N ILE A 191 6.71 30.76 3.26
CA ILE A 191 5.68 30.81 2.21
C ILE A 191 4.86 32.08 2.43
N VAL A 192 4.85 32.97 1.44
CA VAL A 192 4.10 34.23 1.48
C VAL A 192 2.89 34.11 0.56
N ILE A 193 1.70 34.27 1.13
CA ILE A 193 0.45 34.29 0.37
C ILE A 193 -0.03 35.73 0.31
N GLU A 194 -0.16 36.25 -0.90
CA GLU A 194 -0.63 37.61 -1.16
C GLU A 194 -2.00 37.59 -1.85
N GLY A 195 -2.82 38.62 -1.60
CA GLY A 195 -4.14 38.74 -2.19
C GLY A 195 -5.25 37.95 -1.46
N ALA A 196 -4.90 37.16 -0.45
CA ALA A 196 -5.86 36.42 0.39
C ALA A 196 -6.53 37.39 1.38
N GLN A 197 -7.82 37.66 1.19
CA GLN A 197 -8.66 38.52 2.03
C GLN A 197 -9.82 37.74 2.65
N GLY A 198 -10.44 36.85 1.88
CA GLY A 198 -11.56 36.03 2.32
C GLY A 198 -11.13 34.77 3.09
N LEU A 199 -9.96 34.23 2.74
CA LEU A 199 -9.33 33.13 3.50
C LEU A 199 -8.07 33.66 4.19
N THR A 200 -7.78 33.14 5.37
CA THR A 200 -6.54 33.48 6.06
C THR A 200 -5.35 32.81 5.38
N PRO A 201 -4.16 33.46 5.36
CA PRO A 201 -2.94 32.82 4.84
C PRO A 201 -2.64 31.47 5.48
N LYS A 202 -3.02 31.25 6.74
CA LYS A 202 -2.88 29.97 7.45
C LYS A 202 -3.76 28.87 6.85
N GLN A 203 -5.00 29.19 6.45
CA GLN A 203 -5.90 28.25 5.81
C GLN A 203 -5.38 27.87 4.43
N VAL A 204 -4.89 28.85 3.65
CA VAL A 204 -4.31 28.60 2.32
C VAL A 204 -3.06 27.72 2.43
N LYS A 205 -2.14 28.05 3.35
CA LYS A 205 -0.97 27.19 3.63
C LYS A 205 -1.35 25.78 4.10
N GLY A 206 -2.44 25.67 4.85
CA GLY A 206 -2.95 24.37 5.33
C GLY A 206 -3.45 23.43 4.23
N ALA A 207 -3.78 23.96 3.04
CA ALA A 207 -4.17 23.17 1.88
C ALA A 207 -2.97 22.68 1.05
N MET A 208 -1.78 23.22 1.30
CA MET A 208 -0.55 22.88 0.59
C MET A 208 0.14 21.67 1.22
N ASP A 209 0.74 20.82 0.39
CA ASP A 209 1.68 19.78 0.84
C ASP A 209 3.09 20.35 1.06
N THR A 210 3.40 21.45 0.38
CA THR A 210 4.64 22.19 0.59
C THR A 210 4.60 22.91 1.93
N GLN A 211 5.55 22.60 2.82
CA GLN A 211 5.61 23.16 4.18
C GLN A 211 6.88 23.95 4.41
N GLU A 212 6.78 24.95 5.27
CA GLU A 212 7.92 25.70 5.80
C GLU A 212 8.79 24.78 6.69
N ARG A 213 10.05 25.17 6.89
CA ARG A 213 10.95 24.41 7.75
C ARG A 213 10.52 24.47 9.21
N GLU A 214 10.11 23.36 9.79
CA GLU A 214 9.93 23.23 11.24
C GLU A 214 11.21 22.80 11.96
N TYR A 215 11.38 23.27 13.21
CA TYR A 215 12.65 23.39 13.94
C TYR A 215 13.47 22.13 14.20
N ILE A 216 12.98 20.89 14.02
CA ILE A 216 13.78 19.70 14.39
C ILE A 216 13.67 18.48 13.46
N VAL A 217 12.58 18.21 12.76
CA VAL A 217 12.38 16.91 12.11
C VAL A 217 11.99 16.96 10.64
N LEU A 218 11.28 17.98 10.17
CA LEU A 218 10.82 18.09 8.78
C LEU A 218 11.51 19.23 8.05
N ARG A 219 12.42 18.88 7.15
CA ARG A 219 13.00 19.85 6.22
C ARG A 219 12.03 20.04 5.07
N GLY A 220 11.26 21.13 5.06
CA GLY A 220 10.55 21.57 3.86
C GLY A 220 11.57 21.80 2.76
N THR A 221 11.58 20.95 1.75
CA THR A 221 12.44 21.10 0.56
C THR A 221 11.59 21.63 -0.57
N VAL A 222 12.18 22.53 -1.36
CA VAL A 222 11.52 23.06 -2.52
C VAL A 222 11.44 21.97 -3.60
N GLN A 223 10.22 21.65 -4.04
CA GLN A 223 9.96 20.76 -5.16
C GLN A 223 8.99 21.48 -6.10
N ARG A 224 9.42 21.78 -7.32
CA ARG A 224 8.63 22.54 -8.29
C ARG A 224 7.30 21.86 -8.61
N GLN A 225 7.35 20.57 -8.89
CA GLN A 225 6.15 19.79 -9.18
C GLN A 225 5.11 19.83 -8.05
N ARG A 226 5.55 19.72 -6.78
CA ARG A 226 4.64 19.84 -5.64
C ARG A 226 4.03 21.23 -5.53
N LEU A 227 4.80 22.28 -5.85
CA LEU A 227 4.27 23.63 -5.83
C LEU A 227 3.19 23.82 -6.90
N ASP A 228 3.37 23.24 -8.08
CA ASP A 228 2.36 23.27 -9.15
C ASP A 228 1.08 22.53 -8.73
N GLU A 229 1.22 21.37 -8.07
CA GLU A 229 0.07 20.65 -7.46
C GLU A 229 -0.59 21.44 -6.32
N ASP A 230 0.20 22.18 -5.54
CA ASP A 230 -0.32 23.02 -4.46
C ASP A 230 -1.12 24.22 -5.01
N VAL A 231 -0.75 24.74 -6.17
CA VAL A 231 -1.55 25.76 -6.87
C VAL A 231 -2.97 25.24 -7.16
N ASP A 232 -3.07 24.01 -7.66
CA ASP A 232 -4.37 23.37 -7.91
C ASP A 232 -5.17 23.16 -6.61
N ARG A 233 -4.50 22.75 -5.53
CA ARG A 233 -5.14 22.58 -4.20
C ARG A 233 -5.63 23.92 -3.63
N ILE A 234 -4.86 24.99 -3.81
CA ILE A 234 -5.27 26.33 -3.41
C ILE A 234 -6.53 26.76 -4.19
N ILE A 235 -6.56 26.57 -5.50
CA ILE A 235 -7.73 26.89 -6.32
C ILE A 235 -8.93 26.04 -5.88
N GLN A 236 -8.72 24.75 -5.60
CA GLN A 236 -9.77 23.88 -5.09
C GLN A 236 -10.29 24.36 -3.73
N LEU A 237 -9.40 24.73 -2.80
CA LEU A 237 -9.78 25.29 -1.51
C LEU A 237 -10.67 26.52 -1.70
N TYR A 238 -10.28 27.49 -2.52
CA TYR A 238 -11.07 28.69 -2.79
C TYR A 238 -12.45 28.35 -3.40
N ASN A 239 -12.50 27.42 -4.34
CA ASN A 239 -13.76 26.94 -4.92
C ASN A 239 -14.67 26.29 -3.86
N ASP A 240 -14.10 25.66 -2.83
CA ASP A 240 -14.85 25.05 -1.74
C ASP A 240 -15.38 26.08 -0.73
N TYR A 241 -14.79 27.26 -0.71
CA TYR A 241 -15.27 28.42 0.07
C TYR A 241 -16.07 29.40 -0.80
N GLY A 242 -16.55 28.99 -1.97
CA GLY A 242 -17.44 29.78 -2.83
C GLY A 242 -16.76 30.81 -3.73
N TYR A 243 -15.45 30.86 -3.79
CA TYR A 243 -14.73 31.77 -4.67
C TYR A 243 -14.50 31.09 -6.03
N VAL A 244 -15.57 30.94 -6.80
CA VAL A 244 -15.59 30.17 -8.07
C VAL A 244 -14.69 30.78 -9.16
N GLN A 245 -14.32 32.06 -9.02
CA GLN A 245 -13.47 32.79 -9.96
C GLN A 245 -12.03 32.95 -9.45
N ALA A 246 -11.70 32.27 -8.35
CA ALA A 246 -10.36 32.32 -7.78
C ALA A 246 -9.33 31.72 -8.74
N ARG A 247 -8.19 32.41 -8.83
CA ARG A 247 -7.02 31.96 -9.58
C ARG A 247 -5.74 32.35 -8.88
N VAL A 248 -4.71 31.57 -9.09
CA VAL A 248 -3.35 31.94 -8.70
C VAL A 248 -2.73 32.70 -9.87
N GLU A 249 -2.35 33.94 -9.66
CA GLU A 249 -1.78 34.81 -10.67
C GLU A 249 -0.29 34.49 -10.89
N SER A 250 0.44 34.23 -9.82
CA SER A 250 1.85 33.79 -9.90
C SER A 250 2.23 32.91 -8.71
N SER A 251 3.16 32.00 -8.95
CA SER A 251 3.84 31.20 -7.94
C SER A 251 5.35 31.25 -8.22
N GLU A 252 6.09 31.99 -7.39
CA GLU A 252 7.50 32.25 -7.56
C GLU A 252 8.33 31.65 -6.43
N ILE A 253 9.49 31.07 -6.79
CA ILE A 253 10.47 30.57 -5.83
C ILE A 253 11.67 31.51 -5.85
N GLN A 254 11.86 32.30 -4.81
CA GLN A 254 13.00 33.18 -4.63
C GLN A 254 14.07 32.49 -3.78
N VAL A 255 15.21 32.16 -4.39
CA VAL A 255 16.30 31.42 -3.73
C VAL A 255 17.38 32.35 -3.23
N ASP A 256 17.62 32.36 -1.92
CA ASP A 256 18.80 32.91 -1.28
C ASP A 256 19.92 31.86 -1.31
N ARG A 257 20.82 32.01 -2.29
CA ARG A 257 21.93 31.05 -2.48
C ARG A 257 22.95 31.07 -1.35
N GLU A 258 23.15 32.20 -0.69
CA GLU A 258 24.14 32.31 0.40
C GLU A 258 23.68 31.52 1.61
N LYS A 259 22.39 31.60 1.96
CA LYS A 259 21.78 30.91 3.10
C LYS A 259 21.23 29.51 2.77
N ALA A 260 21.24 29.10 1.50
CA ALA A 260 20.58 27.88 1.00
C ALA A 260 19.11 27.81 1.45
N ARG A 261 18.36 28.91 1.29
CA ARG A 261 16.96 29.06 1.68
C ARG A 261 16.14 29.58 0.53
N ALA A 262 14.86 29.24 0.49
CA ALA A 262 13.93 29.75 -0.47
C ALA A 262 12.70 30.38 0.20
N THR A 263 12.23 31.47 -0.36
CA THR A 263 10.92 32.04 -0.07
C THR A 263 10.00 31.74 -1.25
N ILE A 264 8.85 31.12 -0.96
CA ILE A 264 7.82 30.89 -1.99
C ILE A 264 6.78 31.99 -1.86
N ARG A 265 6.54 32.70 -2.97
CA ARG A 265 5.56 33.77 -3.07
C ARG A 265 4.42 33.34 -3.98
N ILE A 266 3.21 33.30 -3.47
CA ILE A 266 2.00 32.94 -4.21
C ILE A 266 1.04 34.12 -4.17
N VAL A 267 0.66 34.61 -5.35
CA VAL A 267 -0.31 35.72 -5.50
C VAL A 267 -1.64 35.12 -5.92
N VAL A 268 -2.66 35.35 -5.12
CA VAL A 268 -4.01 34.85 -5.34
C VAL A 268 -4.96 36.00 -5.67
N VAL A 269 -5.81 35.78 -6.66
CA VAL A 269 -6.94 36.66 -6.98
C VAL A 269 -8.22 35.89 -6.66
N GLU A 270 -8.92 36.26 -5.58
CA GLU A 270 -10.04 35.50 -5.04
C GLU A 270 -11.34 35.66 -5.84
N GLY A 271 -11.63 36.87 -6.31
CA GLY A 271 -12.94 37.22 -6.88
C GLY A 271 -14.04 37.30 -5.80
N PRO A 272 -15.33 37.43 -6.21
CA PRO A 272 -16.45 37.45 -5.25
C PRO A 272 -16.77 36.06 -4.73
N GLN A 273 -17.26 35.98 -3.49
CA GLN A 273 -17.81 34.76 -2.90
C GLN A 273 -19.23 34.52 -3.39
N PHE A 274 -19.51 33.30 -3.86
CA PHE A 274 -20.81 32.87 -4.35
C PHE A 274 -21.52 31.96 -3.33
N LYS A 275 -22.85 32.06 -3.26
CA LYS A 275 -23.74 31.17 -2.53
C LYS A 275 -24.58 30.35 -3.49
N VAL A 276 -25.17 29.28 -2.99
CA VAL A 276 -26.12 28.45 -3.73
C VAL A 276 -27.46 29.19 -3.80
N GLY A 277 -27.93 29.49 -5.02
CA GLY A 277 -29.21 30.16 -5.27
C GLY A 277 -30.37 29.18 -5.23
N GLY A 278 -30.34 28.16 -6.06
CA GLY A 278 -31.32 27.08 -6.11
C GLY A 278 -30.70 25.76 -6.47
N VAL A 279 -31.36 24.67 -6.09
CA VAL A 279 -30.95 23.29 -6.44
C VAL A 279 -32.18 22.55 -6.94
N ASP A 280 -32.14 22.20 -8.23
CA ASP A 280 -33.18 21.46 -8.91
C ASP A 280 -32.66 20.14 -9.50
N VAL A 281 -33.60 19.22 -9.73
CA VAL A 281 -33.30 17.88 -10.29
C VAL A 281 -34.27 17.67 -11.45
N MET A 282 -33.72 17.23 -12.60
CA MET A 282 -34.48 16.93 -13.80
C MET A 282 -34.12 15.56 -14.35
N GLY A 283 -35.08 14.89 -15.01
CA GLY A 283 -34.85 13.60 -15.71
C GLY A 283 -34.96 12.37 -14.81
N ASN A 284 -35.39 12.52 -13.55
CA ASN A 284 -35.64 11.44 -12.62
C ASN A 284 -37.05 10.87 -12.81
N ALA A 285 -37.16 9.64 -13.32
CA ALA A 285 -38.43 8.93 -13.46
C ALA A 285 -38.55 7.71 -12.53
N VAL A 286 -37.40 7.07 -12.22
CA VAL A 286 -37.34 5.82 -11.44
C VAL A 286 -37.25 6.10 -9.96
N LEU A 287 -36.46 7.11 -9.57
CA LEU A 287 -36.25 7.47 -8.17
C LEU A 287 -37.00 8.74 -7.83
N PRO A 288 -37.67 8.79 -6.66
CA PRO A 288 -38.34 10.01 -6.20
C PRO A 288 -37.29 11.10 -5.91
N VAL A 289 -37.65 12.34 -6.21
CA VAL A 289 -36.75 13.48 -6.05
C VAL A 289 -36.29 13.66 -4.60
N GLU A 290 -37.10 13.25 -3.63
CA GLU A 290 -36.78 13.32 -2.20
C GLU A 290 -35.59 12.41 -1.84
N GLU A 291 -35.47 11.24 -2.46
CA GLU A 291 -34.32 10.34 -2.24
C GLU A 291 -33.05 10.88 -2.89
N ILE A 292 -33.18 11.52 -4.05
CA ILE A 292 -32.06 12.18 -4.73
C ILE A 292 -31.58 13.37 -3.91
N ARG A 293 -32.49 14.20 -3.40
CA ARG A 293 -32.19 15.37 -2.57
C ARG A 293 -31.44 15.00 -1.28
N LYS A 294 -31.66 13.81 -0.71
CA LYS A 294 -30.89 13.32 0.45
C LYS A 294 -29.39 13.11 0.14
N ARG A 295 -29.03 12.94 -1.14
CA ARG A 295 -27.64 12.78 -1.59
C ARG A 295 -27.00 14.09 -2.02
N VAL A 296 -27.77 15.17 -2.11
CA VAL A 296 -27.27 16.50 -2.43
C VAL A 296 -26.79 17.17 -1.15
N GLU A 297 -25.50 17.48 -1.10
CA GLU A 297 -24.87 18.12 0.07
C GLU A 297 -25.00 19.64 0.07
N LEU A 298 -25.39 20.24 -1.06
CA LEU A 298 -25.56 21.67 -1.24
C LEU A 298 -27.03 22.09 -1.03
N LYS A 299 -27.26 23.07 -0.13
CA LYS A 299 -28.57 23.62 0.14
C LYS A 299 -28.63 25.09 -0.29
N THR A 300 -29.80 25.56 -0.68
CA THR A 300 -30.03 26.97 -0.98
C THR A 300 -29.59 27.85 0.17
N GLY A 301 -28.77 28.87 -0.12
CA GLY A 301 -28.20 29.79 0.86
C GLY A 301 -26.82 29.35 1.41
N ASP A 302 -26.43 28.12 1.25
CA ASP A 302 -25.07 27.66 1.62
C ASP A 302 -24.00 28.37 0.78
N VAL A 303 -22.80 28.47 1.29
CA VAL A 303 -21.62 28.82 0.49
C VAL A 303 -21.39 27.72 -0.55
N PHE A 304 -21.23 28.12 -1.81
CA PHE A 304 -20.97 27.15 -2.88
C PHE A 304 -19.66 26.41 -2.63
N SER A 305 -19.64 25.09 -2.86
CA SER A 305 -18.45 24.24 -2.78
C SER A 305 -18.41 23.29 -3.96
N ARG A 306 -17.30 23.32 -4.69
CA ARG A 306 -17.09 22.43 -5.84
C ARG A 306 -16.94 20.99 -5.42
N THR A 307 -16.33 20.72 -4.27
CA THR A 307 -16.22 19.38 -3.69
C THR A 307 -17.59 18.83 -3.33
N LYS A 308 -18.45 19.59 -2.62
CA LYS A 308 -19.81 19.16 -2.32
C LYS A 308 -20.66 18.95 -3.56
N LEU A 309 -20.46 19.73 -4.63
CA LEU A 309 -21.13 19.49 -5.91
C LEU A 309 -20.72 18.17 -6.53
N ARG A 310 -19.42 17.89 -6.61
CA ARG A 310 -18.90 16.61 -7.11
C ARG A 310 -19.36 15.42 -6.26
N ASP A 311 -19.34 15.57 -4.94
CA ASP A 311 -19.77 14.51 -4.02
C ASP A 311 -21.29 14.28 -4.12
N SER A 312 -22.08 15.33 -4.38
CA SER A 312 -23.50 15.22 -4.71
C SER A 312 -23.74 14.45 -6.02
N VAL A 313 -23.00 14.79 -7.09
CA VAL A 313 -23.06 14.03 -8.36
C VAL A 313 -22.75 12.57 -8.13
N LYS A 314 -21.64 12.28 -7.43
CA LYS A 314 -21.24 10.93 -7.09
C LYS A 314 -22.31 10.22 -6.25
N GLY A 315 -22.87 10.89 -5.23
CA GLY A 315 -23.91 10.33 -4.37
C GLY A 315 -25.19 9.99 -5.13
N ILE A 316 -25.58 10.80 -6.11
CA ILE A 316 -26.73 10.54 -7.00
C ILE A 316 -26.42 9.38 -7.95
N THR A 317 -25.24 9.37 -8.59
CA THR A 317 -24.81 8.28 -9.47
C THR A 317 -24.73 6.95 -8.73
N ASP A 318 -24.18 6.94 -7.50
CA ASP A 318 -24.14 5.76 -6.64
C ASP A 318 -25.54 5.26 -6.27
N LEU A 319 -26.49 6.18 -6.07
CA LEU A 319 -27.90 5.84 -5.78
C LEU A 319 -28.55 5.13 -6.97
N TYR A 320 -28.37 5.64 -8.20
CA TYR A 320 -28.87 4.98 -9.42
C TYR A 320 -28.18 3.64 -9.66
N SER A 321 -26.86 3.59 -9.44
CA SER A 321 -26.13 2.33 -9.54
C SER A 321 -26.61 1.30 -8.52
N ALA A 322 -27.02 1.70 -7.32
CA ALA A 322 -27.55 0.77 -6.31
C ALA A 322 -28.85 0.09 -6.74
N VAL A 323 -29.64 0.75 -7.61
CA VAL A 323 -30.85 0.16 -8.21
C VAL A 323 -30.61 -0.44 -9.60
N GLY A 324 -29.33 -0.72 -9.92
CA GLY A 324 -28.93 -1.43 -11.14
C GLY A 324 -28.81 -0.57 -12.40
N ARG A 325 -28.90 0.75 -12.28
CA ARG A 325 -28.76 1.68 -13.42
C ARG A 325 -27.35 2.27 -13.47
N ALA A 326 -26.38 1.41 -13.76
CA ALA A 326 -24.96 1.76 -13.73
C ALA A 326 -24.54 2.72 -14.86
N SER A 327 -25.33 2.82 -15.91
CA SER A 327 -25.13 3.75 -17.02
C SER A 327 -25.79 5.11 -16.80
N ALA A 328 -26.34 5.35 -15.59
CA ALA A 328 -26.91 6.64 -15.26
C ALA A 328 -25.84 7.74 -15.31
N ASP A 329 -26.15 8.79 -16.04
CA ASP A 329 -25.29 9.96 -16.18
C ASP A 329 -25.94 11.15 -15.48
N VAL A 330 -25.19 11.83 -14.63
CA VAL A 330 -25.65 12.94 -13.81
C VAL A 330 -24.79 14.16 -14.13
N ASN A 331 -25.37 15.08 -14.91
CA ASN A 331 -24.68 16.29 -15.33
C ASN A 331 -25.13 17.48 -14.43
N PRO A 332 -24.22 18.06 -13.64
CA PRO A 332 -24.52 19.26 -12.87
C PRO A 332 -24.41 20.48 -13.76
N ASN A 333 -25.54 21.04 -14.17
CA ASN A 333 -25.57 22.30 -14.88
C ASN A 333 -25.56 23.47 -13.89
N THR A 334 -24.52 24.31 -13.92
CA THR A 334 -24.33 25.43 -13.00
C THR A 334 -24.49 26.75 -13.73
N LEU A 335 -25.43 27.56 -13.30
CA LEU A 335 -25.68 28.90 -13.83
C LEU A 335 -25.25 29.93 -12.79
N GLN A 336 -24.22 30.73 -13.15
CA GLN A 336 -23.70 31.80 -12.29
C GLN A 336 -24.47 33.08 -12.52
N ASP A 337 -25.11 33.60 -11.45
CA ASP A 337 -25.62 34.96 -11.40
C ASP A 337 -24.58 35.84 -10.70
N THR A 338 -23.75 36.51 -11.48
CA THR A 338 -22.68 37.38 -10.97
C THR A 338 -23.20 38.59 -10.19
N PRO A 339 -24.25 39.31 -10.64
CA PRO A 339 -24.84 40.41 -9.85
C PRO A 339 -25.37 39.96 -8.52
N GLY A 340 -26.10 38.82 -8.47
CA GLY A 340 -26.65 38.24 -7.27
C GLY A 340 -25.64 37.46 -6.43
N ARG A 341 -24.44 37.16 -6.95
CA ARG A 341 -23.45 36.28 -6.33
C ARG A 341 -24.04 34.91 -5.98
N LEU A 342 -24.85 34.36 -6.89
CA LEU A 342 -25.52 33.08 -6.71
C LEU A 342 -25.08 32.08 -7.79
N VAL A 343 -25.04 30.80 -7.40
CA VAL A 343 -24.88 29.67 -8.33
C VAL A 343 -26.16 28.85 -8.24
N ASN A 344 -26.91 28.80 -9.31
CA ASN A 344 -28.06 27.89 -9.44
C ASN A 344 -27.57 26.56 -10.03
N ILE A 345 -28.00 25.46 -9.45
CA ILE A 345 -27.54 24.11 -9.79
C ILE A 345 -28.75 23.30 -10.28
N VAL A 346 -28.64 22.72 -11.44
CA VAL A 346 -29.64 21.77 -11.96
C VAL A 346 -28.93 20.45 -12.25
N PHE A 347 -29.30 19.40 -11.52
CA PHE A 347 -28.82 18.04 -11.81
C PHE A 347 -29.68 17.43 -12.93
N GLU A 348 -29.11 17.37 -14.12
CA GLU A 348 -29.74 16.71 -15.27
C GLU A 348 -29.37 15.24 -15.27
N ILE A 349 -30.36 14.36 -15.10
CA ILE A 349 -30.19 12.93 -14.93
C ILE A 349 -30.67 12.18 -16.18
N ASN A 350 -29.77 11.42 -16.78
CA ASN A 350 -30.11 10.40 -17.74
C ASN A 350 -29.98 9.03 -17.06
N GLU A 351 -31.11 8.43 -16.67
CA GLU A 351 -31.14 7.25 -15.81
C GLU A 351 -30.57 5.98 -16.46
N GLY A 352 -30.59 5.89 -17.80
CA GLY A 352 -30.19 4.70 -18.52
C GLY A 352 -31.07 3.44 -18.23
N PRO A 353 -30.80 2.32 -18.89
CA PRO A 353 -31.47 1.03 -18.62
C PRO A 353 -30.90 0.34 -17.37
N GLU A 354 -31.62 -0.63 -16.83
CA GLU A 354 -31.05 -1.60 -15.89
C GLU A 354 -29.93 -2.38 -16.60
N THR A 355 -28.85 -2.61 -15.89
CA THR A 355 -27.62 -3.18 -16.46
C THR A 355 -27.27 -4.48 -15.76
N TYR A 356 -27.10 -5.55 -16.54
CA TYR A 356 -26.79 -6.89 -16.04
C TYR A 356 -25.37 -7.31 -16.40
N VAL A 357 -24.72 -8.06 -15.52
CA VAL A 357 -23.40 -8.61 -15.77
C VAL A 357 -23.48 -9.70 -16.81
N GLU A 358 -22.92 -9.49 -17.99
CA GLU A 358 -22.86 -10.51 -19.03
C GLU A 358 -21.77 -11.53 -18.76
N ARG A 359 -20.57 -11.04 -18.39
CA ARG A 359 -19.40 -11.86 -18.11
C ARG A 359 -18.42 -11.16 -17.17
N ILE A 360 -17.72 -11.95 -16.38
CA ILE A 360 -16.63 -11.48 -15.51
C ILE A 360 -15.33 -12.08 -16.04
N ASN A 361 -14.48 -11.24 -16.60
CA ASN A 361 -13.14 -11.59 -17.06
C ASN A 361 -12.13 -11.33 -15.94
N ILE A 362 -11.29 -12.31 -15.67
CA ILE A 362 -10.18 -12.18 -14.70
C ILE A 362 -8.89 -12.41 -15.47
N SER A 363 -7.91 -11.52 -15.30
CA SER A 363 -6.61 -11.60 -15.96
C SER A 363 -5.46 -11.19 -15.03
N GLY A 364 -4.24 -11.61 -15.38
CA GLY A 364 -3.04 -11.30 -14.59
C GLY A 364 -2.75 -12.24 -13.42
N ASN A 365 -3.64 -13.21 -13.15
CA ASN A 365 -3.49 -14.21 -12.09
C ASN A 365 -2.66 -15.41 -12.56
N SER A 366 -1.37 -15.22 -12.81
CA SER A 366 -0.49 -16.27 -13.36
C SER A 366 -0.15 -17.38 -12.36
N ARG A 367 -0.24 -17.10 -11.06
CA ARG A 367 0.08 -18.03 -9.96
C ARG A 367 -1.16 -18.43 -9.16
N SER A 368 -2.07 -17.47 -8.95
CA SER A 368 -3.28 -17.68 -8.16
C SER A 368 -4.35 -18.39 -8.96
N GLU A 369 -4.99 -19.40 -8.39
CA GLU A 369 -6.15 -20.04 -8.99
C GLU A 369 -7.30 -19.03 -9.15
N GLU A 370 -7.97 -19.02 -10.29
CA GLU A 370 -9.04 -18.07 -10.60
C GLU A 370 -10.17 -18.10 -9.57
N LYS A 371 -10.48 -19.26 -9.00
CA LYS A 371 -11.53 -19.41 -7.98
C LYS A 371 -11.30 -18.54 -6.74
N ILE A 372 -10.01 -18.24 -6.41
CA ILE A 372 -9.65 -17.40 -5.27
C ILE A 372 -10.06 -15.95 -5.50
N LEU A 373 -9.92 -15.46 -6.74
CA LEU A 373 -10.36 -14.13 -7.10
C LEU A 373 -11.89 -14.10 -7.24
N ARG A 374 -12.45 -15.10 -7.90
CA ARG A 374 -13.87 -15.16 -8.21
C ARG A 374 -14.76 -15.19 -6.96
N ARG A 375 -14.36 -15.88 -5.90
CA ARG A 375 -15.10 -15.93 -4.62
C ARG A 375 -15.13 -14.59 -3.86
N GLU A 376 -14.20 -13.69 -4.16
CA GLU A 376 -14.17 -12.34 -3.56
C GLU A 376 -15.07 -11.34 -4.31
N ILE A 377 -15.61 -11.73 -5.46
CA ILE A 377 -16.48 -10.90 -6.29
C ILE A 377 -17.93 -11.12 -5.85
N PRO A 378 -18.60 -10.11 -5.25
CA PRO A 378 -19.95 -10.27 -4.72
C PRO A 378 -21.02 -10.16 -5.82
N MET A 379 -20.74 -10.69 -7.02
CA MET A 379 -21.67 -10.73 -8.15
C MET A 379 -21.31 -11.90 -9.08
N ALA A 380 -22.30 -12.43 -9.76
CA ALA A 380 -22.17 -13.48 -10.77
C ALA A 380 -22.64 -12.98 -12.15
N GLU A 381 -22.33 -13.73 -13.18
CA GLU A 381 -22.90 -13.52 -14.50
C GLU A 381 -24.43 -13.66 -14.45
N GLY A 382 -25.14 -12.70 -15.03
CA GLY A 382 -26.61 -12.59 -14.97
C GLY A 382 -27.15 -11.73 -13.82
N ASP A 383 -26.33 -11.38 -12.84
CA ASP A 383 -26.74 -10.49 -11.76
C ASP A 383 -26.95 -9.06 -12.25
N LEU A 384 -27.78 -8.31 -11.52
CA LEU A 384 -27.89 -6.88 -11.66
C LEU A 384 -26.56 -6.24 -11.23
N PHE A 385 -25.95 -5.48 -12.13
CA PHE A 385 -24.70 -4.79 -11.88
C PHE A 385 -24.91 -3.57 -10.97
N THR A 386 -24.01 -3.36 -10.00
CA THR A 386 -23.94 -2.12 -9.23
C THR A 386 -22.49 -1.71 -9.03
N SER A 387 -22.18 -0.40 -9.10
CA SER A 387 -20.84 0.13 -8.86
C SER A 387 -20.34 -0.19 -7.44
N GLN A 388 -21.26 -0.30 -6.48
CA GLN A 388 -20.92 -0.68 -5.10
C GLN A 388 -20.41 -2.11 -5.01
N LYS A 389 -21.05 -3.07 -5.73
CA LYS A 389 -20.54 -4.45 -5.79
C LYS A 389 -19.17 -4.52 -6.46
N LEU A 390 -18.94 -3.72 -7.52
CA LEU A 390 -17.64 -3.65 -8.18
C LEU A 390 -16.56 -3.06 -7.27
N ALA A 391 -16.85 -1.93 -6.61
CA ALA A 391 -15.94 -1.33 -5.62
C ALA A 391 -15.61 -2.30 -4.48
N ARG A 392 -16.63 -3.05 -4.01
CA ARG A 392 -16.44 -4.05 -2.96
C ARG A 392 -15.61 -5.25 -3.43
N ALA A 393 -15.77 -5.69 -4.69
CA ALA A 393 -14.91 -6.68 -5.31
C ALA A 393 -13.45 -6.22 -5.33
N LYS A 394 -13.20 -5.00 -5.82
CA LYS A 394 -11.85 -4.38 -5.81
C LYS A 394 -11.27 -4.33 -4.41
N GLN A 395 -12.04 -3.88 -3.42
CA GLN A 395 -11.60 -3.80 -2.02
C GLN A 395 -11.25 -5.18 -1.45
N ARG A 396 -12.12 -6.19 -1.65
CA ARG A 396 -11.88 -7.55 -1.17
C ARG A 396 -10.63 -8.16 -1.79
N LEU A 397 -10.46 -8.04 -3.11
CA LEU A 397 -9.26 -8.50 -3.81
C LEU A 397 -8.00 -7.79 -3.32
N THR A 398 -8.06 -6.47 -3.09
CA THR A 398 -6.95 -5.71 -2.51
C THR A 398 -6.62 -6.19 -1.10
N ASN A 399 -7.63 -6.50 -0.29
CA ASN A 399 -7.47 -6.98 1.10
C ASN A 399 -6.83 -8.38 1.19
N LEU A 400 -6.91 -9.20 0.14
CA LEU A 400 -6.14 -10.46 0.07
C LEU A 400 -4.64 -10.22 0.20
N ASN A 401 -4.18 -9.04 -0.24
CA ASN A 401 -2.78 -8.66 -0.21
C ASN A 401 -1.87 -9.58 -1.07
N TYR A 402 -2.44 -10.18 -2.12
CA TYR A 402 -1.74 -11.02 -3.11
C TYR A 402 -1.31 -10.21 -4.34
N PHE A 403 -1.84 -9.00 -4.50
CA PHE A 403 -1.70 -8.17 -5.69
C PHE A 403 -1.14 -6.79 -5.34
N ASP A 404 -0.24 -6.27 -6.19
CA ASP A 404 0.24 -4.88 -6.13
C ASP A 404 -0.81 -3.92 -6.69
N LYS A 405 -1.48 -4.34 -7.78
CA LYS A 405 -2.54 -3.55 -8.40
C LYS A 405 -3.76 -4.43 -8.65
N VAL A 406 -4.92 -3.88 -8.39
CA VAL A 406 -6.23 -4.47 -8.74
C VAL A 406 -7.00 -3.40 -9.50
N ASN A 407 -7.17 -3.60 -10.80
CA ASN A 407 -8.01 -2.78 -11.65
C ASN A 407 -9.33 -3.51 -11.87
N ALA A 408 -10.42 -2.86 -11.47
CA ALA A 408 -11.77 -3.35 -11.73
C ALA A 408 -12.46 -2.33 -12.63
N THR A 409 -12.69 -2.69 -13.86
CA THR A 409 -13.26 -1.84 -14.91
C THR A 409 -14.45 -2.51 -15.56
N THR A 410 -15.21 -1.75 -16.31
CA THR A 410 -16.35 -2.25 -17.06
C THR A 410 -16.20 -1.93 -18.53
N ALA A 411 -16.73 -2.80 -19.38
CA ALA A 411 -16.84 -2.59 -20.82
C ALA A 411 -18.29 -2.86 -21.29
N PRO A 412 -18.76 -2.22 -22.35
CA PRO A 412 -20.05 -2.54 -22.94
C PRO A 412 -20.15 -4.02 -23.30
N GLY A 413 -21.29 -4.63 -23.02
CA GLY A 413 -21.61 -6.00 -23.40
C GLY A 413 -22.23 -6.11 -24.80
N SER A 414 -22.82 -7.27 -25.11
CA SER A 414 -23.44 -7.55 -26.38
C SER A 414 -24.73 -6.74 -26.64
N ALA A 415 -25.34 -6.18 -25.60
CA ALA A 415 -26.57 -5.37 -25.66
C ALA A 415 -26.44 -4.14 -24.74
N LYS A 416 -27.31 -3.13 -24.91
CA LYS A 416 -27.29 -1.87 -24.14
C LYS A 416 -27.54 -2.06 -22.63
N ASP A 417 -28.19 -3.15 -22.26
CA ASP A 417 -28.51 -3.56 -20.90
C ASP A 417 -27.47 -4.54 -20.30
N LYS A 418 -26.37 -4.80 -21.01
CA LYS A 418 -25.32 -5.73 -20.59
C LYS A 418 -23.97 -5.07 -20.44
N ILE A 419 -23.22 -5.54 -19.45
CA ILE A 419 -21.90 -5.05 -19.14
C ILE A 419 -20.92 -6.20 -18.87
N ILE A 420 -19.70 -6.06 -19.35
CA ILE A 420 -18.62 -6.98 -19.07
C ILE A 420 -17.78 -6.37 -17.94
N VAL A 421 -17.57 -7.13 -16.88
CA VAL A 421 -16.69 -6.74 -15.78
C VAL A 421 -15.30 -7.30 -16.04
N ASN A 422 -14.29 -6.44 -16.11
CA ASN A 422 -12.89 -6.83 -16.27
C ASN A 422 -12.15 -6.57 -14.96
N ILE A 423 -11.48 -7.60 -14.45
CA ILE A 423 -10.66 -7.54 -13.24
C ILE A 423 -9.26 -7.95 -13.65
N ASP A 424 -8.38 -6.94 -13.74
CA ASP A 424 -6.98 -7.11 -14.07
C ASP A 424 -6.14 -6.96 -12.81
N VAL A 425 -5.36 -7.98 -12.48
CA VAL A 425 -4.53 -8.00 -11.29
C VAL A 425 -3.04 -8.09 -11.66
N THR A 426 -2.19 -7.50 -10.83
CA THR A 426 -0.74 -7.68 -10.91
C THR A 426 -0.30 -8.37 -9.63
N GLU A 427 0.12 -9.62 -9.76
CA GLU A 427 0.55 -10.41 -8.60
C GLU A 427 1.89 -9.93 -8.04
N LYS A 428 2.00 -10.00 -6.71
CA LYS A 428 3.25 -9.75 -5.98
C LYS A 428 3.71 -10.99 -5.23
N PRO A 429 4.99 -11.05 -4.82
CA PRO A 429 5.46 -12.05 -3.88
C PRO A 429 4.63 -12.00 -2.58
N THR A 430 4.07 -13.15 -2.17
CA THR A 430 3.23 -13.28 -0.97
C THR A 430 3.99 -13.85 0.23
N GLY A 431 5.28 -14.10 0.07
CA GLY A 431 6.19 -14.45 1.17
C GLY A 431 6.52 -13.22 2.00
N LEU A 432 6.38 -13.34 3.32
CA LEU A 432 6.76 -12.34 4.29
C LEU A 432 7.86 -12.90 5.19
N PHE A 433 8.96 -12.17 5.27
CA PHE A 433 10.02 -12.37 6.24
C PHE A 433 10.09 -11.15 7.15
N SER A 434 9.92 -11.34 8.45
CA SER A 434 9.97 -10.27 9.43
C SER A 434 10.87 -10.67 10.59
N ILE A 435 11.82 -9.81 10.92
CA ILE A 435 12.63 -9.89 12.15
C ILE A 435 12.25 -8.70 13.01
N GLY A 436 11.93 -8.97 14.27
CA GLY A 436 11.59 -7.96 15.23
C GLY A 436 12.31 -8.18 16.55
N GLY A 437 12.36 -7.15 17.34
CA GLY A 437 12.87 -7.22 18.71
C GLY A 437 12.11 -6.27 19.61
N GLY A 438 12.13 -6.57 20.90
CA GLY A 438 11.47 -5.72 21.88
C GLY A 438 11.99 -5.98 23.27
N TYR A 439 11.52 -5.16 24.19
CA TYR A 439 11.76 -5.34 25.62
C TYR A 439 10.50 -5.01 26.40
N SER A 440 10.16 -5.83 27.37
CA SER A 440 9.11 -5.49 28.33
C SER A 440 9.58 -5.77 29.75
N SER A 441 9.11 -4.97 30.72
CA SER A 441 9.34 -5.24 32.15
C SER A 441 8.82 -6.60 32.59
N GLN A 442 7.86 -7.17 31.86
CA GLN A 442 7.24 -8.45 32.13
C GLN A 442 8.08 -9.62 31.62
N ASP A 443 8.48 -9.61 30.37
CA ASP A 443 9.09 -10.75 29.67
C ASP A 443 10.61 -10.60 29.46
N GLY A 444 11.15 -9.39 29.70
CA GLY A 444 12.54 -9.06 29.43
C GLY A 444 12.78 -8.76 27.95
N ALA A 445 14.02 -8.95 27.49
CA ALA A 445 14.38 -8.83 26.09
C ALA A 445 13.77 -10.00 25.28
N LEU A 446 13.24 -9.69 24.09
CA LEU A 446 12.56 -10.64 23.20
C LEU A 446 12.97 -10.36 21.75
N GLY A 447 13.36 -11.39 21.03
CA GLY A 447 13.52 -11.40 19.58
C GLY A 447 12.41 -12.22 18.92
N THR A 448 11.94 -11.77 17.75
CA THR A 448 10.93 -12.48 16.95
C THR A 448 11.41 -12.68 15.53
N LEU A 449 11.07 -13.83 14.97
CA LEU A 449 11.25 -14.17 13.58
C LEU A 449 9.94 -14.74 13.05
N ASP A 450 9.34 -14.05 12.10
CA ASP A 450 8.12 -14.49 11.43
C ASP A 450 8.41 -14.74 9.96
N LEU A 451 8.19 -15.98 9.53
CA LEU A 451 8.19 -16.39 8.13
C LEU A 451 6.78 -16.80 7.78
N SER A 452 6.20 -16.21 6.78
CA SER A 452 4.89 -16.65 6.30
C SER A 452 4.81 -16.60 4.79
N GLN A 453 4.12 -17.56 4.21
CA GLN A 453 3.78 -17.62 2.81
C GLN A 453 2.26 -17.66 2.71
N ARG A 454 1.68 -16.56 2.28
CA ARG A 454 0.27 -16.50 1.93
C ARG A 454 0.08 -16.92 0.48
N ASN A 455 -1.10 -17.40 0.14
CA ASN A 455 -1.38 -17.93 -1.18
C ASN A 455 -0.39 -19.04 -1.60
N PHE A 456 -0.09 -19.95 -0.67
CA PHE A 456 0.80 -21.08 -0.89
C PHE A 456 0.28 -21.93 -2.05
N LEU A 457 1.16 -22.25 -3.02
CA LEU A 457 0.83 -22.95 -4.26
C LEU A 457 -0.28 -22.31 -5.10
N GLY A 458 -0.57 -21.03 -4.91
CA GLY A 458 -1.66 -20.34 -5.63
C GLY A 458 -3.07 -20.72 -5.19
N LYS A 459 -3.21 -21.45 -4.06
CA LYS A 459 -4.48 -21.97 -3.55
C LYS A 459 -5.13 -21.13 -2.45
N GLY A 460 -4.54 -19.97 -2.12
CA GLY A 460 -5.00 -19.14 -1.02
C GLY A 460 -4.65 -19.67 0.35
N TRP A 461 -3.87 -20.73 0.46
CA TRP A 461 -3.40 -21.32 1.72
C TRP A 461 -2.36 -20.44 2.38
N GLU A 462 -2.31 -20.46 3.71
CA GLU A 462 -1.27 -19.81 4.50
C GLU A 462 -0.43 -20.85 5.25
N VAL A 463 0.89 -20.76 5.09
CA VAL A 463 1.88 -21.53 5.87
C VAL A 463 2.75 -20.53 6.60
N PHE A 464 3.01 -20.77 7.89
CA PHE A 464 3.86 -19.89 8.67
C PHE A 464 4.76 -20.62 9.65
N LEU A 465 5.90 -20.00 9.95
CA LEU A 465 6.81 -20.33 11.05
C LEU A 465 7.01 -19.06 11.87
N ARG A 466 6.66 -19.12 13.16
CA ARG A 466 6.88 -18.03 14.13
C ARG A 466 7.80 -18.50 15.23
N LEU A 467 8.88 -17.78 15.42
CA LEU A 467 9.84 -18.01 16.50
C LEU A 467 9.91 -16.78 17.39
N ARG A 468 9.80 -16.98 18.69
CA ARG A 468 10.01 -15.95 19.71
C ARG A 468 11.06 -16.47 20.69
N GLY A 469 12.14 -15.74 20.84
CA GLY A 469 13.23 -16.08 21.75
C GLY A 469 13.45 -14.96 22.75
N GLY A 470 13.18 -15.22 24.02
CA GLY A 470 13.34 -14.22 25.08
C GLY A 470 13.80 -14.85 26.39
N GLN A 471 14.04 -13.96 27.36
CA GLN A 471 14.54 -14.37 28.68
C GLN A 471 13.54 -15.23 29.45
N LYS A 472 12.25 -14.89 29.38
CA LYS A 472 11.19 -15.59 30.14
C LYS A 472 10.20 -16.34 29.25
N LEU A 473 10.17 -16.04 27.94
CA LEU A 473 9.26 -16.66 26.98
C LEU A 473 10.04 -17.10 25.75
N GLN A 474 9.92 -18.36 25.38
CA GLN A 474 10.43 -18.93 24.15
C GLN A 474 9.29 -19.69 23.48
N THR A 475 9.00 -19.39 22.22
CA THR A 475 7.91 -20.06 21.48
C THR A 475 8.34 -20.33 20.05
N GLY A 476 8.12 -21.53 19.58
CA GLY A 476 8.19 -21.90 18.18
C GLY A 476 6.84 -22.46 17.74
N THR A 477 6.29 -21.94 16.64
CA THR A 477 5.02 -22.42 16.09
C THR A 477 5.14 -22.56 14.59
N ILE A 478 4.74 -23.70 14.06
CA ILE A 478 4.53 -23.95 12.63
C ILE A 478 3.04 -24.16 12.43
N GLY A 479 2.46 -23.49 11.45
CA GLY A 479 1.03 -23.62 11.19
C GLY A 479 0.68 -23.58 9.71
N PHE A 480 -0.48 -24.17 9.43
CA PHE A 480 -1.14 -24.18 8.13
C PHE A 480 -2.58 -23.70 8.29
N THR A 481 -3.07 -22.93 7.33
CA THR A 481 -4.47 -22.48 7.29
C THR A 481 -5.01 -22.52 5.87
N GLU A 482 -6.15 -23.18 5.69
CA GLU A 482 -7.03 -23.11 4.54
C GLU A 482 -8.18 -22.15 4.88
N PRO A 483 -8.24 -20.93 4.30
CA PRO A 483 -9.27 -19.93 4.65
C PRO A 483 -10.67 -20.27 4.15
N TRP A 484 -10.79 -21.17 3.18
CA TRP A 484 -12.05 -21.52 2.51
C TRP A 484 -12.23 -23.02 2.37
N LEU A 485 -12.34 -23.70 3.50
CA LEU A 485 -12.52 -25.15 3.53
C LEU A 485 -13.82 -25.53 2.77
N PHE A 486 -13.69 -26.46 1.81
CA PHE A 486 -14.80 -26.89 0.94
C PHE A 486 -15.49 -25.73 0.19
N ASP A 487 -14.70 -24.70 -0.20
CA ASP A 487 -15.19 -23.50 -0.89
C ASP A 487 -16.27 -22.71 -0.10
N GLN A 488 -16.32 -22.92 1.23
CA GLN A 488 -17.13 -22.14 2.16
C GLN A 488 -16.23 -21.15 2.92
N PRO A 489 -16.74 -20.02 3.41
CA PRO A 489 -15.96 -19.07 4.19
C PRO A 489 -15.64 -19.59 5.60
N LEU A 490 -15.26 -20.85 5.67
CA LEU A 490 -14.86 -21.58 6.88
C LEU A 490 -13.35 -21.77 6.84
N ALA A 491 -12.62 -21.03 7.67
CA ALA A 491 -11.20 -21.23 7.82
C ALA A 491 -10.93 -22.47 8.64
N ALA A 492 -10.06 -23.35 8.15
CA ALA A 492 -9.55 -24.51 8.89
C ALA A 492 -8.03 -24.50 8.90
N GLY A 493 -7.44 -24.91 10.00
CA GLY A 493 -5.98 -24.93 10.11
C GLY A 493 -5.52 -25.87 11.22
N PHE A 494 -4.22 -26.10 11.23
CA PHE A 494 -3.55 -26.79 12.33
C PHE A 494 -2.24 -26.09 12.67
N ASP A 495 -1.86 -26.15 13.95
CA ASP A 495 -0.59 -25.66 14.44
C ASP A 495 0.14 -26.78 15.22
N ILE A 496 1.48 -26.73 15.15
CA ILE A 496 2.38 -27.47 16.04
C ILE A 496 3.23 -26.42 16.75
N PHE A 497 3.27 -26.50 18.07
CA PHE A 497 3.96 -25.50 18.87
C PHE A 497 4.81 -26.11 19.97
N ASN A 498 5.86 -25.39 20.35
CA ASN A 498 6.63 -25.61 21.56
C ASN A 498 6.80 -24.25 22.26
N THR A 499 6.30 -24.15 23.50
CA THR A 499 6.37 -22.94 24.30
C THR A 499 7.04 -23.22 25.63
N ARG A 500 8.12 -22.51 25.93
CA ARG A 500 8.76 -22.52 27.25
C ARG A 500 8.53 -21.17 27.93
N ARG A 501 7.93 -21.20 29.11
CA ARG A 501 7.70 -20.02 29.95
C ARG A 501 8.36 -20.22 31.31
N ILE A 502 9.21 -19.27 31.68
CA ILE A 502 9.90 -19.21 32.97
C ILE A 502 9.12 -18.26 33.87
N LEU A 503 8.49 -18.85 34.90
CA LEU A 503 7.80 -18.14 35.97
C LEU A 503 8.72 -18.00 37.18
N PRO A 504 8.39 -17.15 38.17
CA PRO A 504 9.27 -16.93 39.32
C PRO A 504 9.55 -18.23 40.11
N ASP A 505 8.57 -19.13 40.24
CA ASP A 505 8.63 -20.28 41.13
C ASP A 505 8.76 -21.63 40.38
N TYR A 506 8.60 -21.66 39.06
CA TYR A 506 8.70 -22.86 38.21
C TYR A 506 8.84 -22.51 36.72
N THR A 507 9.11 -23.51 35.91
CA THR A 507 9.16 -23.42 34.46
C THR A 507 8.13 -24.36 33.83
N VAL A 508 7.37 -23.87 32.86
CA VAL A 508 6.46 -24.71 32.06
C VAL A 508 7.01 -24.82 30.63
N ASN A 509 7.08 -26.04 30.12
CA ASN A 509 7.37 -26.33 28.72
C ASN A 509 6.20 -27.10 28.12
N SER A 510 5.48 -26.46 27.19
CA SER A 510 4.28 -26.98 26.53
C SER A 510 4.62 -27.37 25.10
N LEU A 511 4.59 -28.64 24.77
CA LEU A 511 4.71 -29.19 23.43
C LEU A 511 3.36 -29.72 22.98
N GLY A 512 2.84 -29.23 21.86
CA GLY A 512 1.50 -29.62 21.44
C GLY A 512 1.18 -29.32 20.01
N GLY A 513 -0.06 -29.63 19.64
CA GLY A 513 -0.66 -29.27 18.40
C GLY A 513 -2.15 -28.99 18.57
N ASP A 514 -2.68 -28.24 17.61
CA ASP A 514 -4.11 -27.96 17.60
C ASP A 514 -4.68 -27.97 16.17
N ILE A 515 -5.99 -28.18 16.11
CA ILE A 515 -6.81 -28.01 14.91
C ILE A 515 -7.76 -26.85 15.17
N ARG A 516 -7.86 -25.95 14.23
CA ARG A 516 -8.65 -24.71 14.33
C ARG A 516 -9.72 -24.66 13.24
N LEU A 517 -10.91 -24.21 13.62
CA LEU A 517 -12.00 -23.85 12.71
C LEU A 517 -12.44 -22.43 13.03
N GLY A 518 -12.74 -21.63 12.02
CA GLY A 518 -13.18 -20.25 12.22
C GLY A 518 -14.09 -19.80 11.08
N HIS A 519 -15.14 -19.05 11.46
CA HIS A 519 -16.08 -18.52 10.45
C HIS A 519 -16.48 -17.08 10.82
N PRO A 520 -16.52 -16.15 9.84
CA PRO A 520 -17.01 -14.81 10.09
C PRO A 520 -18.53 -14.81 10.29
N LEU A 521 -18.99 -14.07 11.30
CA LEU A 521 -20.41 -13.80 11.58
C LEU A 521 -20.72 -12.35 11.17
N GLY A 522 -20.75 -12.09 9.86
CA GLY A 522 -20.87 -10.75 9.29
C GLY A 522 -19.54 -10.01 9.24
N GLU A 523 -19.60 -8.66 9.28
CA GLU A 523 -18.44 -7.80 8.98
C GLU A 523 -17.46 -7.69 10.15
N TYR A 524 -17.97 -7.64 11.39
CA TYR A 524 -17.19 -7.31 12.58
C TYR A 524 -17.04 -8.44 13.58
N SER A 525 -17.69 -9.57 13.34
CA SER A 525 -17.75 -10.69 14.31
C SER A 525 -17.23 -11.97 13.70
N ARG A 526 -16.65 -12.84 14.54
CA ARG A 526 -16.24 -14.21 14.18
C ARG A 526 -16.37 -15.16 15.34
N TRP A 527 -16.58 -16.43 15.05
CA TRP A 527 -16.34 -17.49 16.01
C TRP A 527 -15.13 -18.33 15.60
N ASN A 528 -14.45 -18.89 16.58
CA ASN A 528 -13.39 -19.86 16.34
C ASN A 528 -13.59 -21.03 17.31
N ALA A 529 -13.37 -22.24 16.83
CA ALA A 529 -13.29 -23.45 17.61
C ALA A 529 -11.88 -24.04 17.48
N ILE A 530 -11.38 -24.61 18.55
CA ILE A 530 -10.06 -25.22 18.61
C ILE A 530 -10.16 -26.57 19.35
N TYR A 531 -9.46 -27.57 18.82
CA TYR A 531 -9.14 -28.78 19.55
C TYR A 531 -7.63 -28.86 19.72
N ARG A 532 -7.15 -28.84 20.95
CA ARG A 532 -5.74 -28.83 21.30
C ARG A 532 -5.38 -30.07 22.12
N VAL A 533 -4.21 -30.64 21.82
CA VAL A 533 -3.54 -31.63 22.64
C VAL A 533 -2.14 -31.12 22.96
N SER A 534 -1.81 -31.01 24.24
CA SER A 534 -0.50 -30.61 24.71
C SER A 534 0.04 -31.47 25.81
N GLN A 535 1.35 -31.59 25.84
CA GLN A 535 2.13 -32.11 26.92
C GLN A 535 2.81 -30.94 27.64
N ASP A 536 2.39 -30.70 28.88
CA ASP A 536 2.82 -29.57 29.70
C ASP A 536 3.75 -30.11 30.81
N LYS A 537 5.05 -29.80 30.70
CA LYS A 537 6.06 -30.23 31.67
C LYS A 537 6.39 -29.10 32.62
N ILE A 538 6.03 -29.27 33.89
CA ILE A 538 6.44 -28.41 35.00
C ILE A 538 7.78 -28.89 35.54
N SER A 539 8.73 -27.98 35.65
CA SER A 539 10.10 -28.25 36.08
C SER A 539 10.72 -27.03 36.77
N ASN A 540 11.89 -27.21 37.39
CA ASN A 540 12.59 -26.17 38.12
C ASN A 540 11.72 -25.57 39.24
N VAL A 541 10.97 -26.43 39.89
CA VAL A 541 10.14 -26.07 41.03
C VAL A 541 11.03 -25.71 42.22
N ASN A 542 10.71 -24.62 42.92
CA ASN A 542 11.42 -24.25 44.13
C ASN A 542 11.16 -25.33 45.24
N PRO A 543 12.18 -26.04 45.70
CA PRO A 543 12.00 -27.11 46.71
C PRO A 543 11.46 -26.62 48.06
N LEU A 544 11.61 -25.31 48.35
CA LEU A 544 11.07 -24.64 49.54
C LEU A 544 9.75 -23.93 49.26
N GLY A 545 9.16 -24.17 48.10
CA GLY A 545 7.91 -23.55 47.67
C GLY A 545 6.67 -24.26 48.17
N SER A 546 5.57 -23.98 47.55
CA SER A 546 4.25 -24.55 47.81
C SER A 546 4.22 -26.07 47.70
N PRO A 547 3.69 -26.81 48.69
CA PRO A 547 3.43 -28.24 48.54
C PRO A 547 2.54 -28.57 47.34
N GLU A 548 1.59 -27.69 47.01
CA GLU A 548 0.74 -27.82 45.82
C GLU A 548 1.56 -27.70 44.52
N LEU A 549 2.49 -26.76 44.46
CA LEU A 549 3.36 -26.59 43.30
C LEU A 549 4.32 -27.78 43.14
N ILE A 550 4.91 -28.25 44.25
CA ILE A 550 5.79 -29.43 44.26
C ILE A 550 5.02 -30.70 43.82
N SER A 551 3.77 -30.85 44.20
CA SER A 551 2.94 -32.00 43.80
C SER A 551 2.59 -32.01 42.32
N GLN A 552 2.64 -30.86 41.67
CA GLN A 552 2.39 -30.72 40.21
C GLN A 552 3.69 -30.73 39.37
N GLU A 553 4.86 -30.93 39.99
CA GLU A 553 6.09 -31.13 39.23
C GLU A 553 6.01 -32.40 38.40
N GLY A 554 6.30 -32.30 37.10
CA GLY A 554 6.21 -33.45 36.20
C GLY A 554 5.58 -33.10 34.88
N THR A 555 5.03 -34.12 34.26
CA THR A 555 4.43 -34.02 32.92
C THR A 555 2.92 -34.22 33.02
N HIS A 556 2.19 -33.24 32.55
CA HIS A 556 0.73 -33.19 32.46
C HIS A 556 0.31 -33.29 31.00
N LEU A 557 -0.74 -34.01 30.72
CA LEU A 557 -1.33 -34.10 29.39
C LEU A 557 -2.65 -33.36 29.38
N THR A 558 -2.82 -32.44 28.42
CA THR A 558 -4.04 -31.63 28.28
C THR A 558 -4.70 -31.91 26.95
N SER A 559 -5.97 -32.31 26.95
CA SER A 559 -6.82 -32.42 25.78
C SER A 559 -7.97 -31.43 25.94
N LEU A 560 -8.08 -30.41 25.08
CA LEU A 560 -8.94 -29.26 25.27
C LEU A 560 -9.75 -28.96 24.03
N VAL A 561 -11.05 -28.71 24.19
CA VAL A 561 -11.92 -28.07 23.18
C VAL A 561 -12.18 -26.64 23.63
N GLY A 562 -11.85 -25.67 22.79
CA GLY A 562 -12.11 -24.26 23.01
C GLY A 562 -13.08 -23.69 21.99
N LEU A 563 -13.95 -22.79 22.40
CA LEU A 563 -14.83 -21.99 21.57
C LEU A 563 -14.65 -20.53 21.93
N SER A 564 -14.43 -19.67 20.94
CA SER A 564 -14.35 -18.23 21.14
C SER A 564 -15.25 -17.47 20.17
N LEU A 565 -15.88 -16.43 20.70
CA LEU A 565 -16.67 -15.45 19.95
C LEU A 565 -16.01 -14.08 20.11
N SER A 566 -15.77 -13.39 19.01
CA SER A 566 -15.15 -12.07 19.03
C SER A 566 -15.86 -11.10 18.10
N ARG A 567 -15.92 -9.83 18.53
CA ARG A 567 -16.42 -8.70 17.76
C ARG A 567 -15.45 -7.53 17.88
N ASP A 568 -15.06 -6.94 16.76
CA ASP A 568 -14.15 -5.78 16.70
C ASP A 568 -14.70 -4.73 15.75
N THR A 569 -15.07 -3.57 16.29
CA THR A 569 -15.62 -2.42 15.55
C THR A 569 -14.71 -1.19 15.63
N ARG A 570 -13.45 -1.36 16.05
CA ARG A 570 -12.48 -0.27 16.15
C ARG A 570 -12.18 0.33 14.78
N ASP A 571 -11.94 1.63 14.76
CA ASP A 571 -11.46 2.38 13.59
C ASP A 571 -10.02 2.03 13.22
N SER A 572 -9.19 1.70 14.21
CA SER A 572 -7.79 1.26 14.04
C SER A 572 -7.45 0.14 15.01
N VAL A 573 -6.68 -0.85 14.56
CA VAL A 573 -6.18 -1.93 15.42
C VAL A 573 -5.04 -1.46 16.30
N TYR A 574 -4.16 -0.60 15.78
CA TYR A 574 -2.93 -0.15 16.46
C TYR A 574 -3.13 1.11 17.30
N ASP A 575 -4.02 2.00 16.88
CA ASP A 575 -4.27 3.27 17.56
C ASP A 575 -5.77 3.60 17.51
N PRO A 576 -6.58 2.87 18.29
CA PRO A 576 -8.03 3.04 18.28
C PRO A 576 -8.45 4.35 18.93
N THR A 577 -9.34 5.09 18.25
CA THR A 577 -9.96 6.30 18.78
C THR A 577 -11.44 6.10 19.09
N ARG A 578 -12.11 5.17 18.41
CA ARG A 578 -13.53 4.84 18.59
C ARG A 578 -13.79 3.36 18.32
N GLY A 579 -14.90 2.88 18.85
CA GLY A 579 -15.37 1.52 18.62
C GLY A 579 -15.20 0.63 19.85
N THR A 580 -15.46 -0.66 19.65
CA THR A 580 -15.53 -1.63 20.76
C THR A 580 -14.89 -2.95 20.33
N THR A 581 -14.14 -3.56 21.22
CA THR A 581 -13.80 -4.99 21.14
C THR A 581 -14.55 -5.76 22.19
N VAL A 582 -15.09 -6.91 21.83
CA VAL A 582 -15.72 -7.88 22.76
C VAL A 582 -15.19 -9.25 22.43
N SER A 583 -14.79 -10.02 23.43
CA SER A 583 -14.42 -11.41 23.27
C SER A 583 -14.93 -12.25 24.42
N LEU A 584 -15.42 -13.44 24.10
CA LEU A 584 -15.78 -14.50 25.04
C LEU A 584 -15.09 -15.77 24.58
N GLY A 585 -14.27 -16.37 25.44
CA GLY A 585 -13.64 -17.66 25.24
C GLY A 585 -14.14 -18.64 26.28
N VAL A 586 -14.40 -19.85 25.86
CA VAL A 586 -14.74 -20.99 26.78
C VAL A 586 -13.91 -22.17 26.35
N ASP A 587 -13.13 -22.69 27.28
CA ASP A 587 -12.27 -23.86 27.14
C ASP A 587 -12.79 -24.98 28.02
N PHE A 588 -12.85 -26.19 27.48
CA PHE A 588 -13.23 -27.39 28.19
C PHE A 588 -12.16 -28.46 28.00
N ALA A 589 -11.40 -28.75 29.06
CA ALA A 589 -10.29 -29.69 29.05
C ALA A 589 -10.69 -31.04 29.65
N GLY A 590 -10.00 -32.12 29.24
CA GLY A 590 -10.28 -33.49 29.65
C GLY A 590 -11.22 -34.23 28.70
N VAL A 591 -11.28 -33.82 27.46
CA VAL A 591 -12.05 -34.50 26.41
C VAL A 591 -11.31 -35.76 25.98
N GLY A 592 -11.75 -36.89 26.51
CA GLY A 592 -11.15 -38.21 26.29
C GLY A 592 -10.01 -38.55 27.25
N PHE A 593 -9.12 -37.62 27.62
CA PHE A 593 -7.98 -37.85 28.50
C PHE A 593 -7.41 -36.53 29.06
N GLY A 594 -6.50 -36.65 30.02
CA GLY A 594 -5.69 -35.53 30.55
C GLY A 594 -6.39 -34.74 31.64
N GLU A 595 -5.86 -33.54 31.87
CA GLU A 595 -6.34 -32.61 32.90
C GLU A 595 -7.80 -32.22 32.67
N ARG A 596 -8.57 -32.09 33.76
CA ARG A 596 -10.03 -31.94 33.72
C ARG A 596 -10.48 -30.61 34.31
N PHE A 597 -10.62 -29.60 33.50
CA PHE A 597 -11.10 -28.27 33.92
C PHE A 597 -11.96 -27.61 32.85
N ALA A 598 -12.72 -26.61 33.25
CA ALA A 598 -13.36 -25.67 32.36
C ALA A 598 -12.88 -24.26 32.71
N ARG A 599 -12.73 -23.42 31.71
CA ARG A 599 -12.27 -22.05 31.85
C ARG A 599 -13.06 -21.14 30.93
N SER A 600 -13.53 -20.02 31.43
CA SER A 600 -14.17 -18.98 30.62
C SER A 600 -13.50 -17.63 30.85
N VAL A 601 -13.33 -16.86 29.79
CA VAL A 601 -12.78 -15.49 29.84
C VAL A 601 -13.63 -14.59 28.97
N PHE A 602 -14.16 -13.56 29.59
CA PHE A 602 -14.84 -12.46 28.90
C PHE A 602 -13.96 -11.21 28.96
N SER A 603 -13.80 -10.51 27.83
CA SER A 603 -13.15 -9.21 27.82
C SER A 603 -13.82 -8.26 26.86
N THR A 604 -13.87 -6.99 27.24
CA THR A 604 -14.36 -5.89 26.38
C THR A 604 -13.54 -4.64 26.58
N THR A 605 -13.36 -3.89 25.51
CA THR A 605 -12.76 -2.55 25.56
C THR A 605 -13.57 -1.62 24.68
N TYR A 606 -13.97 -0.49 25.23
CA TYR A 606 -14.72 0.55 24.54
C TYR A 606 -13.88 1.83 24.43
N PHE A 607 -13.84 2.43 23.24
CA PHE A 607 -13.11 3.67 22.94
C PHE A 607 -14.09 4.76 22.56
N GLN A 608 -14.03 5.89 23.26
CA GLN A 608 -14.87 7.05 23.09
C GLN A 608 -14.01 8.28 22.76
N PRO A 609 -14.12 8.85 21.54
CA PRO A 609 -13.49 10.13 21.23
C PRO A 609 -14.20 11.28 21.97
N MET A 610 -13.44 12.27 22.42
CA MET A 610 -13.98 13.48 23.04
C MET A 610 -14.29 14.54 21.98
N PRO A 611 -15.50 15.10 21.92
CA PRO A 611 -15.97 15.89 20.76
C PRO A 611 -15.18 17.16 20.44
N TRP A 612 -14.50 17.76 21.42
CA TRP A 612 -13.82 19.05 21.29
C TRP A 612 -12.29 18.99 21.41
N LEU A 613 -11.75 17.82 21.62
CA LEU A 613 -10.32 17.58 21.75
C LEU A 613 -10.04 16.23 21.12
N ASP A 614 -8.93 16.06 20.41
CA ASP A 614 -8.52 14.76 19.85
C ASP A 614 -8.11 13.74 20.93
N HIS A 615 -8.77 13.84 22.10
CA HIS A 615 -8.56 12.97 23.25
C HIS A 615 -9.41 11.71 23.14
N VAL A 616 -8.96 10.61 23.76
CA VAL A 616 -9.66 9.34 23.77
C VAL A 616 -9.85 8.85 25.20
N LEU A 617 -11.08 8.53 25.57
CA LEU A 617 -11.40 7.83 26.81
C LEU A 617 -11.66 6.36 26.51
N SER A 618 -11.01 5.45 27.21
CA SER A 618 -11.22 4.01 27.05
C SER A 618 -11.61 3.35 28.36
N PHE A 619 -12.50 2.35 28.22
CA PHE A 619 -12.95 1.50 29.32
C PHE A 619 -12.65 0.07 28.95
N ARG A 620 -11.89 -0.63 29.78
CA ARG A 620 -11.61 -2.05 29.63
C ARG A 620 -12.20 -2.80 30.81
N PHE A 621 -12.86 -3.90 30.52
CA PHE A 621 -13.36 -4.84 31.51
C PHE A 621 -12.96 -6.25 31.12
N MET A 622 -12.52 -7.07 32.09
CA MET A 622 -12.21 -8.48 31.92
C MET A 622 -12.69 -9.27 33.15
N ALA A 623 -13.29 -10.39 32.87
CA ALA A 623 -13.71 -11.34 33.91
C ALA A 623 -13.36 -12.76 33.45
N GLY A 624 -12.75 -13.53 34.32
CA GLY A 624 -12.40 -14.93 34.09
C GLY A 624 -12.87 -15.81 35.21
N TYR A 625 -13.28 -17.04 34.87
CA TYR A 625 -13.63 -18.07 35.82
C TYR A 625 -13.18 -19.44 35.31
N SER A 626 -12.59 -20.25 36.22
CA SER A 626 -12.15 -21.60 35.93
C SER A 626 -12.51 -22.53 37.09
N PHE A 627 -12.82 -23.80 36.78
CA PHE A 627 -13.09 -24.81 37.78
C PHE A 627 -12.70 -26.19 37.27
N GLY A 628 -12.23 -27.04 38.17
CA GLY A 628 -12.07 -28.46 37.90
C GLY A 628 -13.43 -29.16 37.93
N TRP A 629 -13.78 -29.86 36.86
CA TRP A 629 -15.06 -30.58 36.81
C TRP A 629 -14.97 -32.06 37.28
N SER A 630 -13.79 -32.46 37.73
CA SER A 630 -13.47 -33.70 38.42
C SER A 630 -13.00 -33.36 39.84
N LYS A 631 -12.53 -34.31 40.60
CA LYS A 631 -11.94 -34.07 41.93
C LYS A 631 -10.58 -33.37 41.87
N ASP A 632 -9.99 -33.23 40.66
CA ASP A 632 -8.70 -32.61 40.46
C ASP A 632 -8.84 -31.09 40.39
N PRO A 633 -7.93 -30.32 41.02
CA PRO A 633 -7.95 -28.87 40.92
C PRO A 633 -7.54 -28.42 39.50
N VAL A 634 -7.87 -27.17 39.16
CA VAL A 634 -7.33 -26.53 37.92
C VAL A 634 -5.81 -26.50 38.02
N PRO A 635 -5.07 -26.99 36.99
CA PRO A 635 -3.61 -26.93 36.96
C PRO A 635 -3.07 -25.54 37.20
N LEU A 636 -1.97 -25.39 37.93
CA LEU A 636 -1.40 -24.08 38.27
C LEU A 636 -1.08 -23.20 37.05
N PHE A 637 -0.66 -23.81 35.96
CA PHE A 637 -0.31 -23.11 34.72
C PHE A 637 -1.54 -22.61 33.92
N GLU A 638 -2.75 -23.05 34.28
CA GLU A 638 -4.03 -22.61 33.69
C GLU A 638 -4.82 -21.65 34.60
N ARG A 639 -4.33 -21.40 35.83
CA ARG A 639 -4.95 -20.44 36.75
C ARG A 639 -4.68 -19.00 36.39
N PHE A 640 -5.46 -18.09 36.93
CA PHE A 640 -5.35 -16.65 36.69
C PHE A 640 -4.32 -16.01 37.61
N TYR A 641 -3.63 -15.01 37.06
CA TYR A 641 -2.65 -14.15 37.73
C TYR A 641 -2.77 -12.75 37.20
N MET A 642 -2.65 -11.71 38.02
CA MET A 642 -2.65 -10.31 37.60
C MET A 642 -1.40 -9.56 38.08
N GLY A 643 -1.21 -8.38 37.50
CA GLY A 643 -0.07 -7.48 37.70
C GLY A 643 0.74 -7.30 36.43
N GLY A 644 1.39 -6.15 36.29
CA GLY A 644 2.18 -5.76 35.14
C GLY A 644 1.43 -4.90 34.15
N SER A 645 2.08 -4.61 33.03
CA SER A 645 1.66 -3.64 32.03
C SER A 645 0.27 -3.86 31.42
N ASN A 646 -0.20 -5.11 31.41
CA ASN A 646 -1.44 -5.51 30.72
C ASN A 646 -2.64 -5.73 31.65
N SER A 647 -2.47 -5.55 32.95
CA SER A 647 -3.54 -5.66 33.93
C SER A 647 -3.45 -4.58 35.00
N LEU A 648 -3.04 -4.90 36.23
CA LEU A 648 -2.88 -3.94 37.34
C LEU A 648 -1.46 -3.35 37.28
N ARG A 649 -1.30 -2.18 36.66
CA ARG A 649 0.00 -1.57 36.37
C ARG A 649 0.79 -1.12 37.59
N GLN A 650 0.13 -0.91 38.73
CA GLN A 650 0.75 -0.60 40.02
C GLN A 650 1.46 -1.80 40.68
N PHE A 651 1.30 -3.00 40.13
CA PHE A 651 1.92 -4.23 40.62
C PHE A 651 2.92 -4.79 39.60
N LYS A 652 3.95 -5.50 40.10
CA LYS A 652 4.83 -6.30 39.23
C LYS A 652 4.04 -7.45 38.59
N SER A 653 4.57 -7.93 37.46
CA SER A 653 3.96 -9.07 36.74
C SER A 653 3.69 -10.25 37.69
N LEU A 654 2.48 -10.86 37.59
CA LEU A 654 2.00 -11.97 38.35
C LEU A 654 1.94 -11.74 39.89
N GLN A 655 2.04 -10.51 40.38
CA GLN A 655 2.12 -10.19 41.79
C GLN A 655 0.76 -10.35 42.52
N VAL A 656 -0.34 -10.07 41.81
CA VAL A 656 -1.69 -10.18 42.36
C VAL A 656 -2.23 -11.58 42.04
N SER A 657 -2.18 -12.42 43.03
CA SER A 657 -2.73 -13.76 43.00
C SER A 657 -2.82 -14.30 44.43
N PRO A 658 -3.68 -15.28 44.70
CA PRO A 658 -3.66 -16.05 45.94
C PRO A 658 -2.27 -16.64 46.23
N LYS A 659 -1.93 -16.69 47.49
CA LYS A 659 -0.70 -17.31 48.00
C LYS A 659 -1.07 -18.39 49.00
N ASP A 660 -0.26 -19.40 49.05
CA ASP A 660 -0.36 -20.41 50.10
C ASP A 660 0.31 -20.01 51.42
N ASP A 661 0.35 -20.87 52.38
CA ASP A 661 0.96 -20.64 53.71
C ASP A 661 2.48 -20.44 53.65
N THR A 662 3.15 -20.84 52.55
CA THR A 662 4.58 -20.60 52.32
C THR A 662 4.85 -19.24 51.71
N GLY A 663 3.80 -18.51 51.31
CA GLY A 663 3.89 -17.25 50.58
C GLY A 663 4.11 -17.41 49.06
N THR A 664 4.13 -18.64 48.53
CA THR A 664 4.25 -18.95 47.11
C THR A 664 2.94 -18.61 46.38
N ARG A 665 3.04 -18.03 45.19
CA ARG A 665 1.87 -17.68 44.35
C ARG A 665 1.33 -18.93 43.69
N ILE A 666 0.08 -19.25 43.94
CA ILE A 666 -0.60 -20.44 43.42
C ILE A 666 -1.65 -20.11 42.35
N GLY A 667 -1.81 -18.84 41.98
CA GLY A 667 -2.87 -18.43 41.06
C GLY A 667 -4.28 -18.61 41.63
N GLY A 668 -5.25 -18.08 40.91
CA GLY A 668 -6.66 -18.19 41.32
C GLY A 668 -7.58 -18.72 40.24
N ASN A 669 -8.79 -19.08 40.67
CA ASN A 669 -9.81 -19.64 39.79
C ASN A 669 -10.76 -18.59 39.22
N SER A 670 -10.73 -17.36 39.72
CA SER A 670 -11.52 -16.26 39.19
C SER A 670 -10.73 -14.99 39.19
N GLU A 671 -11.00 -14.15 38.18
CA GLU A 671 -10.37 -12.85 38.03
C GLU A 671 -11.39 -11.79 37.59
N LEU A 672 -11.15 -10.54 38.03
CA LEU A 672 -11.89 -9.36 37.58
C LEU A 672 -10.93 -8.22 37.40
N LEU A 673 -11.01 -7.55 36.27
CA LEU A 673 -10.22 -6.34 35.92
C LEU A 673 -11.11 -5.28 35.35
N GLY A 674 -11.00 -4.06 35.85
CA GLY A 674 -11.52 -2.83 35.28
C GLY A 674 -10.40 -1.83 35.05
N THR A 675 -10.36 -1.20 33.89
CA THR A 675 -9.41 -0.13 33.58
C THR A 675 -10.16 1.04 32.94
N VAL A 676 -9.90 2.24 33.42
CA VAL A 676 -10.28 3.49 32.75
C VAL A 676 -9.00 4.21 32.36
N GLU A 677 -8.84 4.55 31.09
CA GLU A 677 -7.67 5.27 30.62
C GLU A 677 -8.10 6.48 29.74
N TYR A 678 -7.54 7.64 30.04
CA TYR A 678 -7.72 8.87 29.31
C TYR A 678 -6.44 9.26 28.60
N GLN A 679 -6.47 9.33 27.26
CA GLN A 679 -5.32 9.63 26.40
C GLN A 679 -5.43 11.03 25.83
N ILE A 680 -4.32 11.74 25.89
CA ILE A 680 -4.15 13.13 25.47
C ILE A 680 -3.06 13.16 24.40
N PRO A 681 -3.35 13.49 23.14
CA PRO A 681 -2.31 13.66 22.13
C PRO A 681 -1.44 14.87 22.48
N LEU A 682 -0.13 14.69 22.37
CA LEU A 682 0.87 15.74 22.59
C LEU A 682 1.45 16.17 21.23
N PHE A 683 2.70 15.86 20.99
CA PHE A 683 3.43 16.21 19.78
C PHE A 683 4.16 14.97 19.23
N PHE A 684 4.49 14.96 17.95
CA PHE A 684 5.24 13.89 17.26
C PHE A 684 4.66 12.48 17.45
N GLY A 685 3.31 12.37 17.53
CA GLY A 685 2.65 11.06 17.71
C GLY A 685 2.77 10.49 19.13
N ILE A 686 3.27 11.28 20.09
CA ILE A 686 3.28 10.92 21.51
C ILE A 686 1.94 11.29 22.13
N LYS A 687 1.41 10.39 22.98
CA LYS A 687 0.22 10.61 23.78
C LYS A 687 0.55 10.47 25.26
N ALA A 688 0.09 11.37 26.09
CA ALA A 688 0.03 11.17 27.54
C ALA A 688 -1.19 10.31 27.87
N ALA A 689 -1.08 9.47 28.88
CA ALA A 689 -2.19 8.67 29.38
C ALA A 689 -2.29 8.80 30.90
N VAL A 690 -3.50 8.98 31.41
CA VAL A 690 -3.82 8.86 32.84
C VAL A 690 -4.76 7.69 33.00
N PHE A 691 -4.55 6.87 34.00
CA PHE A 691 -5.31 5.64 34.13
C PHE A 691 -5.66 5.29 35.59
N TYR A 692 -6.75 4.54 35.71
CA TYR A 692 -7.17 3.91 36.94
C TYR A 692 -7.42 2.43 36.67
N ASP A 693 -6.74 1.55 37.43
CA ASP A 693 -6.86 0.10 37.33
C ASP A 693 -7.43 -0.44 38.63
N VAL A 694 -8.43 -1.31 38.52
CA VAL A 694 -9.04 -2.03 39.66
C VAL A 694 -9.20 -3.49 39.30
N GLY A 695 -8.87 -4.38 40.20
CA GLY A 695 -9.02 -5.81 39.92
C GLY A 695 -8.49 -6.70 41.04
N GLN A 696 -8.79 -7.97 40.93
CA GLN A 696 -8.37 -9.01 41.90
C GLN A 696 -8.41 -10.39 41.24
N VAL A 697 -7.67 -11.30 41.82
CA VAL A 697 -7.70 -12.74 41.53
C VAL A 697 -8.06 -13.49 42.84
N TRP A 698 -9.08 -14.32 42.77
CA TRP A 698 -9.58 -15.08 43.92
C TRP A 698 -9.49 -16.61 43.71
N GLY A 699 -9.53 -17.35 44.79
CA GLY A 699 -9.53 -18.81 44.82
C GLY A 699 -8.15 -19.37 44.99
N PRO A 700 -7.84 -20.68 44.99
CA PRO A 700 -8.80 -21.79 45.00
C PRO A 700 -9.17 -22.15 46.42
N ASP A 701 -10.38 -22.01 46.85
CA ASP A 701 -10.88 -22.71 48.04
C ASP A 701 -11.59 -24.00 47.57
N LEU A 702 -10.89 -25.10 47.64
CA LEU A 702 -11.35 -26.41 47.16
C LEU A 702 -12.48 -26.98 48.02
N SER A 703 -12.65 -26.50 49.25
CA SER A 703 -13.62 -27.04 50.23
C SER A 703 -14.96 -26.32 50.23
N ALA A 704 -15.02 -25.06 49.81
CA ALA A 704 -16.20 -24.19 49.90
C ALA A 704 -16.60 -23.50 48.57
N GLY A 705 -15.95 -23.83 47.48
CA GLY A 705 -16.05 -23.06 46.21
C GLY A 705 -15.25 -21.75 46.24
N THR A 706 -15.06 -21.16 45.09
CA THR A 706 -14.34 -19.86 45.00
C THR A 706 -15.19 -18.75 45.61
N LYS A 707 -14.74 -18.17 46.72
CA LYS A 707 -15.39 -17.03 47.36
C LYS A 707 -14.89 -15.75 46.64
N ILE A 708 -15.75 -15.14 45.87
CA ILE A 708 -15.50 -13.82 45.25
C ILE A 708 -15.88 -12.75 46.28
N ASP A 709 -14.88 -12.00 46.73
CA ASP A 709 -15.07 -10.86 47.63
C ASP A 709 -14.72 -9.55 46.91
N ILE A 710 -15.75 -8.86 46.48
CA ILE A 710 -15.60 -7.59 45.75
C ILE A 710 -14.98 -6.49 46.63
N SER A 711 -15.05 -6.63 47.96
CA SER A 711 -14.45 -5.65 48.87
C SER A 711 -12.93 -5.72 48.95
N ASP A 712 -12.30 -6.82 48.47
CA ASP A 712 -10.83 -7.00 48.41
C ASP A 712 -10.23 -6.61 47.07
N LEU A 713 -10.94 -5.87 46.24
CA LEU A 713 -10.40 -5.36 44.98
C LEU A 713 -9.18 -4.47 45.21
N ARG A 714 -8.14 -4.66 44.40
CA ARG A 714 -6.90 -3.88 44.44
C ARG A 714 -7.05 -2.68 43.52
N HIS A 715 -6.73 -1.49 44.03
CA HIS A 715 -6.92 -0.22 43.36
C HIS A 715 -5.60 0.46 43.07
N GLY A 716 -5.48 1.05 41.88
CA GLY A 716 -4.34 1.85 41.52
C GLY A 716 -4.65 2.92 40.49
N ALA A 717 -3.87 3.97 40.53
CA ALA A 717 -3.92 5.02 39.54
C ALA A 717 -2.51 5.28 39.02
N GLY A 718 -2.42 5.91 37.86
CA GLY A 718 -1.12 6.21 37.30
C GLY A 718 -1.16 7.07 36.06
N ALA A 719 0.04 7.36 35.56
CA ALA A 719 0.22 8.10 34.32
C ALA A 719 1.27 7.39 33.45
N GLY A 720 1.20 7.66 32.15
CA GLY A 720 2.15 7.08 31.20
C GLY A 720 2.24 7.81 29.89
N LEU A 721 3.12 7.33 29.05
CA LEU A 721 3.33 7.81 27.68
C LEU A 721 3.13 6.67 26.69
N ARG A 722 2.57 7.01 25.56
CA ARG A 722 2.35 6.14 24.39
C ARG A 722 3.00 6.79 23.20
N TRP A 723 3.81 6.06 22.46
CA TRP A 723 4.43 6.56 21.24
C TRP A 723 4.46 5.48 20.16
N ASN A 724 3.83 5.78 19.03
CA ASN A 724 3.93 4.94 17.83
C ASN A 724 5.20 5.32 17.08
N SER A 725 6.34 4.76 17.50
CA SER A 725 7.62 5.03 16.88
C SER A 725 7.78 4.26 15.55
N PRO A 726 8.69 4.69 14.65
CA PRO A 726 9.03 3.93 13.44
C PRO A 726 9.53 2.50 13.70
N PHE A 727 10.02 2.23 14.91
CA PHE A 727 10.54 0.93 15.35
C PHE A 727 9.51 0.06 16.10
N GLY A 728 8.26 0.53 16.17
CA GLY A 728 7.17 -0.09 16.90
C GLY A 728 6.65 0.74 18.07
N PRO A 729 5.55 0.31 18.70
CA PRO A 729 4.95 1.03 19.81
C PRO A 729 5.87 1.03 21.04
N ILE A 730 5.94 2.17 21.71
CA ILE A 730 6.64 2.35 22.99
C ILE A 730 5.61 2.80 24.02
N ARG A 731 5.66 2.15 25.17
CA ARG A 731 4.76 2.40 26.30
C ARG A 731 5.56 2.50 27.59
N VAL A 732 5.30 3.57 28.34
CA VAL A 732 5.90 3.82 29.66
C VAL A 732 4.76 4.12 30.63
N ASP A 733 4.67 3.39 31.71
CA ASP A 733 3.64 3.62 32.74
C ASP A 733 4.27 3.63 34.14
N TYR A 734 3.79 4.52 34.99
CA TYR A 734 4.03 4.45 36.41
C TYR A 734 2.68 4.40 37.13
N GLY A 735 2.44 3.29 37.83
CA GLY A 735 1.23 3.07 38.60
C GLY A 735 1.51 3.09 40.10
N ILE A 736 0.66 3.75 40.88
CA ILE A 736 0.70 3.80 42.34
C ILE A 736 -0.46 2.99 42.93
N LYS A 737 -0.21 2.34 44.06
CA LYS A 737 -1.23 1.60 44.81
C LYS A 737 -2.01 2.55 45.71
N LEU A 738 -3.32 2.64 45.54
CA LEU A 738 -4.18 3.46 46.39
C LEU A 738 -4.58 2.72 47.70
N ASP A 739 -4.43 1.39 47.68
CA ASP A 739 -4.74 0.45 48.76
C ASP A 739 -3.48 -0.31 49.24
N GLN A 740 -2.34 0.38 49.32
CA GLN A 740 -1.05 -0.20 49.66
C GLN A 740 -1.12 -1.00 50.98
N LYS A 741 -0.78 -2.27 50.93
CA LYS A 741 -0.69 -3.14 52.11
C LYS A 741 0.73 -3.10 52.72
N LYS A 742 0.85 -3.43 54.03
CA LYS A 742 2.13 -3.43 54.73
C LYS A 742 3.14 -4.35 54.04
N GLY A 743 4.33 -3.83 53.74
CA GLY A 743 5.40 -4.56 53.03
C GLY A 743 5.36 -4.47 51.50
N GLU A 744 4.37 -3.80 50.93
CA GLU A 744 4.32 -3.58 49.49
C GLU A 744 5.07 -2.29 49.10
N SER A 745 5.63 -2.27 47.87
CA SER A 745 6.13 -1.05 47.24
C SER A 745 4.99 -0.07 46.98
N PHE A 746 5.24 1.24 47.05
CA PHE A 746 4.28 2.30 46.76
C PHE A 746 3.71 2.20 45.33
N GLY A 747 4.54 1.86 44.35
CA GLY A 747 4.14 1.77 42.98
C GLY A 747 5.04 0.84 42.17
N ASN A 748 4.80 0.80 40.88
CA ASN A 748 5.56 0.01 39.93
C ASN A 748 5.72 0.76 38.60
N PHE A 749 6.92 0.63 38.03
CA PHE A 749 7.25 1.17 36.71
C PHE A 749 7.17 0.06 35.66
N ASN A 750 6.43 0.31 34.60
CA ASN A 750 6.32 -0.59 33.46
C ASN A 750 6.86 0.11 32.23
N PHE A 751 7.70 -0.59 31.51
CA PHE A 751 8.23 -0.18 30.21
C PHE A 751 8.03 -1.28 29.19
N SER A 752 7.70 -0.86 27.99
CA SER A 752 7.65 -1.78 26.87
C SER A 752 7.94 -1.07 25.55
N ALA A 753 8.69 -1.72 24.66
CA ALA A 753 9.10 -1.21 23.37
C ALA A 753 9.19 -2.34 22.33
N GLY A 754 8.71 -2.10 21.11
CA GLY A 754 8.78 -3.04 19.99
C GLY A 754 7.51 -3.87 19.80
N SER A 755 7.59 -4.90 18.98
CA SER A 755 6.45 -5.73 18.52
C SER A 755 5.87 -6.71 19.55
N SER A 756 6.19 -6.60 20.83
CA SER A 756 5.85 -7.58 21.89
C SER A 756 4.61 -7.22 22.72
N PHE A 757 3.65 -6.50 22.18
CA PHE A 757 2.43 -6.08 22.90
C PHE A 757 1.19 -6.74 22.39
#